data_29f6f7e5c147b50c48c562c48a13b7b5
#
_entry.id   29f6f7e5c147b50c48c562c48a13b7b5
#
_cell.length_a   1.000
_cell.length_b   1.000
_cell.length_c   1.000
_cell.angle_alpha   90.00
_cell.angle_beta   90.00
_cell.angle_gamma   90.00
#
_symmetry.space_group_name_H-M   'P 1'
#
loop_
_entity.id
_entity.type
_entity.pdbx_description
1 polymer ?
#
loop_
_entity_poly.entity_id
_entity_poly.type
_entity_poly.pdbx_seq_one_letter_code
_entity_poly.pdbx_strand_id
1 'polypeptide(L)'
;MRIAARVPFPPAAPACVARSAVAALRFFVCALVPATVISTLAPPSLAAQDADRLTVDRYLDWERVGDPRISPDGARIVYTRSWVNKLEDRWDSGLHMMNSDGSRKRFLVEGSGARWSPDGTRILFTAAAEDGGTQIFVRWMDEEGAVTQVTRVQGTPMNAMWSPDGTMISFTMDTPGELPSDWSIDLPAAPAGATWTETPRIVENMHFRRDFVGFTDPAYHHLFVVPSTGGTARQLTHGKWHVGARFIAVYWGAGYDWTPDGSTIVFDGLMKEDWDKRYFESAINAVDVATGEMREVTSTRGLWTSPSISPDGRTIAFTGYEWSPQTYHVGEIHTIGIDGGGMRKLTPDLDRDIGGIIWDDDGSRFYFSVQDRGSANVYSATTGGDLRQLTDDVHMLSLTSAAGGTAVGVRSAPQAPGDVVRFDLEAGADPAQLTQVNEDVLEGVVLGDLEEIWYESTEDAQVQGWIIKPPGFDPSRRYPLIMEIHGGPHGMYNVGFNWMFQNFAANDFVVLYTNPRGSTGYGTDFGNAIDDRYPGERDLADLLNGVDEVVGRGYIDTDRMYVGGCSGGGALSSWVIGHDDRFAGAAVRCPVINWMSFAGTADVAMWGYRRFRELPWENPDKWLRHSSLMYAGNVTTPTLLLTGELDLRTPMSQTEEYYQALKMVGVPTAIIRFNNEYHGTGSRPSNFMRTQLYMRKWYDRWVGQRPVS
;
A
#
# COMPACT_ATOMS: atom_id res chain seq x y z
N MET A 1 -10.13 -47.99 0.24
CA MET A 1 -9.99 -49.04 -0.83
C MET A 1 -9.69 -48.26 -2.12
N ARG A 2 -8.46 -48.43 -2.60
CA ARG A 2 -7.94 -47.71 -3.78
C ARG A 2 -8.52 -48.29 -5.06
N ILE A 3 -8.93 -47.46 -6.03
CA ILE A 3 -8.78 -47.79 -7.45
C ILE A 3 -8.59 -46.46 -8.20
N ALA A 4 -7.40 -46.33 -8.79
CA ALA A 4 -7.05 -45.27 -9.72
C ALA A 4 -7.41 -45.70 -11.14
N ALA A 5 -8.04 -44.83 -11.94
CA ALA A 5 -8.20 -45.04 -13.37
C ALA A 5 -7.23 -44.07 -14.11
N ARG A 6 -6.30 -44.68 -14.84
CA ARG A 6 -5.36 -44.04 -15.79
C ARG A 6 -6.05 -43.92 -17.16
N VAL A 7 -5.90 -42.77 -17.80
CA VAL A 7 -6.16 -42.61 -19.23
C VAL A 7 -4.78 -42.54 -19.95
N PRO A 8 -4.60 -43.21 -21.09
CA PRO A 8 -3.30 -43.35 -21.75
C PRO A 8 -2.99 -42.25 -22.76
N PHE A 9 -1.73 -41.87 -22.80
CA PHE A 9 -1.13 -41.03 -23.87
C PHE A 9 -0.66 -41.92 -25.04
N PRO A 10 -0.69 -41.44 -26.30
CA PRO A 10 -0.09 -42.15 -27.43
C PRO A 10 1.42 -41.85 -27.55
N PRO A 11 2.19 -42.77 -28.24
CA PRO A 11 3.64 -42.78 -28.18
C PRO A 11 4.33 -41.88 -29.17
N ALA A 12 5.54 -41.45 -28.78
CA ALA A 12 6.51 -40.71 -29.58
C ALA A 12 7.22 -41.63 -30.60
N ALA A 13 7.48 -41.12 -31.80
CA ALA A 13 8.30 -41.77 -32.83
C ALA A 13 9.76 -41.29 -32.79
N PRO A 14 10.75 -42.08 -33.25
CA PRO A 14 12.14 -41.91 -32.89
C PRO A 14 12.97 -41.07 -33.85
N ALA A 15 14.08 -40.55 -33.30
CA ALA A 15 15.12 -39.79 -33.98
C ALA A 15 15.93 -40.66 -34.95
N CYS A 16 16.31 -40.08 -36.07
CA CYS A 16 17.27 -40.64 -36.98
C CYS A 16 18.58 -39.80 -36.98
N VAL A 17 19.66 -40.46 -36.66
CA VAL A 17 21.04 -39.98 -36.68
C VAL A 17 21.64 -40.26 -38.07
N ALA A 18 22.33 -39.28 -38.69
CA ALA A 18 23.27 -39.57 -39.76
C ALA A 18 24.49 -38.62 -39.64
N ARG A 19 25.65 -39.25 -39.43
CA ARG A 19 27.00 -38.70 -39.58
C ARG A 19 27.36 -38.66 -41.05
N SER A 20 28.18 -37.67 -41.48
CA SER A 20 29.41 -37.95 -42.23
C SER A 20 30.22 -36.67 -42.52
N ALA A 21 31.49 -36.76 -42.24
CA ALA A 21 32.53 -35.82 -42.54
C ALA A 21 33.02 -36.00 -43.99
N VAL A 22 33.60 -34.96 -44.62
CA VAL A 22 34.82 -35.05 -45.45
C VAL A 22 35.43 -33.65 -45.60
N ALA A 23 36.72 -33.58 -45.37
CA ALA A 23 37.62 -32.47 -45.58
C ALA A 23 38.04 -32.30 -47.05
N ALA A 24 38.28 -31.06 -47.49
CA ALA A 24 39.16 -30.82 -48.64
C ALA A 24 39.84 -29.45 -48.51
N LEU A 25 41.10 -29.51 -48.41
CA LEU A 25 42.14 -28.49 -48.45
C LEU A 25 42.39 -28.02 -49.91
N ARG A 26 42.43 -26.69 -50.17
CA ARG A 26 43.18 -26.16 -51.32
C ARG A 26 43.68 -24.74 -51.03
N PHE A 27 44.96 -24.59 -51.18
CA PHE A 27 45.79 -23.37 -51.25
C PHE A 27 45.38 -22.48 -52.42
N PHE A 28 45.46 -21.16 -52.29
CA PHE A 28 46.07 -20.27 -53.29
C PHE A 28 46.36 -18.85 -52.74
N VAL A 29 47.61 -18.50 -52.75
CA VAL A 29 48.34 -17.30 -53.20
C VAL A 29 47.90 -15.89 -52.72
N CYS A 30 48.84 -15.24 -52.02
CA CYS A 30 48.90 -13.82 -51.69
C CYS A 30 48.87 -12.87 -52.89
N ALA A 31 48.13 -11.80 -52.77
CA ALA A 31 48.37 -10.52 -53.41
C ALA A 31 48.25 -9.40 -52.37
N LEU A 32 49.37 -8.71 -52.10
CA LEU A 32 49.42 -7.51 -51.26
C LEU A 32 48.76 -6.32 -51.99
N VAL A 33 47.75 -5.69 -51.38
CA VAL A 33 47.30 -4.35 -51.71
C VAL A 33 47.37 -3.55 -50.40
N PRO A 34 47.91 -2.33 -50.35
CA PRO A 34 47.99 -1.56 -49.15
C PRO A 34 46.61 -0.99 -48.85
N ALA A 35 45.98 -1.45 -47.75
CA ALA A 35 44.75 -0.91 -47.23
C ALA A 35 45.01 0.36 -46.40
N THR A 36 44.57 1.48 -46.93
CA THR A 36 44.40 2.72 -46.16
C THR A 36 43.37 2.48 -45.03
N VAL A 37 43.82 2.54 -43.78
CA VAL A 37 42.95 2.42 -42.62
C VAL A 37 42.13 3.70 -42.51
N ILE A 38 40.89 3.67 -43.01
CA ILE A 38 39.85 4.61 -42.64
C ILE A 38 39.26 4.07 -41.35
N SER A 39 39.62 4.66 -40.19
CA SER A 39 38.94 4.45 -38.92
C SER A 39 37.54 5.01 -39.02
N THR A 40 36.59 4.19 -39.41
CA THR A 40 35.16 4.48 -39.17
C THR A 40 34.95 4.26 -37.69
N LEU A 41 34.78 5.36 -36.93
CA LEU A 41 34.16 5.33 -35.63
C LEU A 41 32.76 4.72 -35.83
N ALA A 42 32.63 3.45 -35.50
CA ALA A 42 31.29 2.84 -35.38
C ALA A 42 30.52 3.61 -34.33
N PRO A 43 29.26 3.98 -34.56
CA PRO A 43 28.43 4.54 -33.49
C PRO A 43 28.41 3.51 -32.35
N PRO A 44 28.38 3.99 -31.08
CA PRO A 44 28.29 3.08 -29.95
C PRO A 44 27.07 2.17 -30.15
N SER A 45 27.26 0.85 -29.95
CA SER A 45 26.22 -0.13 -30.15
C SER A 45 25.04 0.20 -29.21
N LEU A 46 23.80 0.07 -29.69
CA LEU A 46 22.59 0.19 -28.86
C LEU A 46 22.67 -0.64 -27.55
N ALA A 47 23.39 -1.75 -27.56
CA ALA A 47 23.63 -2.58 -26.37
C ALA A 47 24.49 -1.92 -25.29
N ALA A 48 25.29 -0.89 -25.58
CA ALA A 48 26.06 -0.14 -24.58
C ALA A 48 25.22 0.98 -23.95
N GLN A 49 24.15 1.43 -24.61
CA GLN A 49 23.21 2.41 -24.04
C GLN A 49 22.17 1.79 -23.08
N ASP A 50 21.90 0.48 -23.16
CA ASP A 50 20.99 -0.23 -22.28
C ASP A 50 21.61 -0.65 -20.93
N ALA A 51 22.93 -0.73 -20.85
CA ALA A 51 23.64 -1.21 -19.66
C ALA A 51 23.45 -0.31 -18.43
N ASP A 52 23.20 0.99 -18.65
CA ASP A 52 23.09 2.00 -17.59
C ASP A 52 21.62 2.34 -17.24
N ARG A 53 20.63 1.64 -17.81
CA ARG A 53 19.21 1.94 -17.61
C ARG A 53 18.55 0.97 -16.65
N LEU A 54 17.53 1.44 -15.91
CA LEU A 54 16.69 0.60 -15.05
C LEU A 54 15.75 -0.25 -15.91
N THR A 55 16.14 -1.47 -16.25
CA THR A 55 15.34 -2.41 -17.04
C THR A 55 14.33 -3.16 -16.16
N VAL A 56 13.18 -3.55 -16.74
CA VAL A 56 12.06 -4.14 -15.96
C VAL A 56 12.42 -5.49 -15.33
N ASP A 57 13.32 -6.26 -15.92
CA ASP A 57 13.77 -7.56 -15.41
C ASP A 57 14.58 -7.47 -14.11
N ARG A 58 15.26 -6.34 -13.83
CA ARG A 58 15.92 -6.09 -12.55
C ARG A 58 14.94 -6.12 -11.36
N TYR A 59 13.64 -5.94 -11.62
CA TYR A 59 12.60 -6.08 -10.57
C TYR A 59 12.53 -7.48 -9.97
N LEU A 60 12.98 -8.50 -10.68
CA LEU A 60 13.04 -9.87 -10.16
C LEU A 60 14.07 -10.06 -9.04
N ASP A 61 15.02 -9.15 -8.91
CA ASP A 61 16.02 -9.13 -7.84
C ASP A 61 15.74 -8.02 -6.80
N TRP A 62 14.61 -7.33 -6.95
CA TRP A 62 14.23 -6.24 -6.05
C TRP A 62 13.92 -6.74 -4.65
N GLU A 63 14.39 -6.01 -3.67
CA GLU A 63 14.16 -6.29 -2.26
C GLU A 63 13.53 -5.12 -1.52
N ARG A 64 12.94 -5.41 -0.38
CA ARG A 64 12.32 -4.42 0.53
C ARG A 64 12.75 -4.68 1.95
N VAL A 65 12.84 -3.62 2.73
CA VAL A 65 12.98 -3.70 4.18
C VAL A 65 11.82 -3.00 4.87
N GLY A 66 11.49 -3.46 6.06
CA GLY A 66 10.40 -2.86 6.83
C GLY A 66 10.43 -3.23 8.29
N ASP A 67 9.66 -2.50 9.08
CA ASP A 67 9.39 -2.75 10.50
C ASP A 67 10.67 -2.97 11.35
N PRO A 68 11.73 -2.12 11.25
CA PRO A 68 12.89 -2.25 12.09
C PRO A 68 12.53 -1.98 13.56
N ARG A 69 13.02 -2.84 14.46
CA ARG A 69 12.78 -2.78 15.90
C ARG A 69 14.10 -2.83 16.65
N ILE A 70 14.41 -1.76 17.35
CA ILE A 70 15.59 -1.70 18.23
C ILE A 70 15.31 -2.45 19.52
N SER A 71 16.30 -3.20 20.03
CA SER A 71 16.20 -3.90 21.32
C SER A 71 16.12 -2.91 22.48
N PRO A 72 15.54 -3.29 23.64
CA PRO A 72 15.41 -2.40 24.79
C PRO A 72 16.74 -1.83 25.31
N ASP A 73 17.84 -2.58 25.12
CA ASP A 73 19.21 -2.14 25.47
C ASP A 73 19.88 -1.25 24.39
N GLY A 74 19.16 -0.98 23.27
CA GLY A 74 19.67 -0.17 22.16
C GLY A 74 20.77 -0.84 21.32
N ALA A 75 21.14 -2.11 21.58
CA ALA A 75 22.32 -2.74 20.98
C ALA A 75 22.05 -3.43 19.65
N ARG A 76 20.84 -3.91 19.41
CA ARG A 76 20.48 -4.74 18.27
C ARG A 76 19.22 -4.23 17.56
N ILE A 77 19.13 -4.49 16.26
CA ILE A 77 17.95 -4.16 15.45
C ILE A 77 17.50 -5.43 14.74
N VAL A 78 16.22 -5.80 14.87
CA VAL A 78 15.55 -6.82 14.07
C VAL A 78 14.67 -6.11 13.05
N TYR A 79 14.69 -6.56 11.80
CA TYR A 79 13.89 -5.99 10.71
C TYR A 79 13.40 -7.06 9.75
N THR A 80 12.33 -6.80 9.04
CA THR A 80 11.83 -7.66 7.97
C THR A 80 12.55 -7.31 6.67
N ARG A 81 13.06 -8.32 5.95
CA ARG A 81 13.55 -8.22 4.58
C ARG A 81 12.68 -9.10 3.71
N SER A 82 12.23 -8.57 2.57
CA SER A 82 11.38 -9.29 1.61
C SER A 82 12.05 -9.29 0.25
N TRP A 83 11.93 -10.41 -0.46
CA TRP A 83 12.52 -10.63 -1.79
C TRP A 83 11.54 -11.32 -2.72
N VAL A 84 11.79 -11.22 -4.02
CA VAL A 84 10.97 -11.89 -5.04
C VAL A 84 11.32 -13.37 -5.13
N ASN A 85 10.35 -14.24 -4.84
CA ASN A 85 10.43 -15.65 -5.19
C ASN A 85 10.09 -15.83 -6.67
N LYS A 86 11.14 -15.94 -7.49
CA LYS A 86 11.01 -16.00 -8.96
C LYS A 86 10.28 -17.25 -9.47
N LEU A 87 10.27 -18.34 -8.68
CA LEU A 87 9.61 -19.61 -9.06
C LEU A 87 8.12 -19.59 -8.77
N GLU A 88 7.73 -18.95 -7.66
CA GLU A 88 6.34 -18.95 -7.21
C GLU A 88 5.62 -17.62 -7.49
N ASP A 89 6.33 -16.65 -8.10
CA ASP A 89 5.80 -15.33 -8.47
C ASP A 89 5.12 -14.62 -7.29
N ARG A 90 5.83 -14.59 -6.15
CA ARG A 90 5.36 -13.95 -4.92
C ARG A 90 6.50 -13.27 -4.17
N TRP A 91 6.14 -12.51 -3.16
CA TRP A 91 7.07 -11.97 -2.19
C TRP A 91 7.23 -12.95 -1.03
N ASP A 92 8.46 -13.39 -0.77
CA ASP A 92 8.84 -14.08 0.45
C ASP A 92 9.49 -13.08 1.40
N SER A 93 9.43 -13.35 2.72
CA SER A 93 10.01 -12.48 3.72
C SER A 93 10.62 -13.26 4.88
N GLY A 94 11.62 -12.64 5.50
CA GLY A 94 12.28 -13.18 6.66
C GLY A 94 12.77 -12.08 7.61
N LEU A 95 12.93 -12.46 8.86
CA LEU A 95 13.50 -11.60 9.87
C LEU A 95 15.02 -11.65 9.79
N HIS A 96 15.60 -10.47 9.77
CA HIS A 96 17.05 -10.24 9.80
C HIS A 96 17.40 -9.47 11.07
N MET A 97 18.63 -9.62 11.51
CA MET A 97 19.17 -8.88 12.66
C MET A 97 20.53 -8.26 12.31
N MET A 98 20.79 -7.11 12.92
CA MET A 98 22.10 -6.46 12.91
C MET A 98 22.37 -5.80 14.26
N ASN A 99 23.61 -5.43 14.54
CA ASN A 99 23.92 -4.52 15.62
C ASN A 99 23.38 -3.11 15.28
N SER A 100 23.19 -2.27 16.29
CA SER A 100 22.67 -0.90 16.10
C SER A 100 23.61 0.01 15.29
N ASP A 101 24.89 -0.37 15.12
CA ASP A 101 25.85 0.28 14.22
C ASP A 101 25.80 -0.23 12.77
N GLY A 102 24.88 -1.13 12.43
CA GLY A 102 24.73 -1.76 11.11
C GLY A 102 25.67 -2.95 10.86
N SER A 103 26.53 -3.32 11.80
CA SER A 103 27.42 -4.49 11.67
C SER A 103 26.68 -5.79 11.97
N ARG A 104 27.33 -6.94 11.62
CA ARG A 104 26.83 -8.30 11.89
C ARG A 104 25.43 -8.62 11.34
N LYS A 105 25.11 -8.12 10.16
CA LYS A 105 23.85 -8.44 9.48
C LYS A 105 23.73 -9.94 9.25
N ARG A 106 22.59 -10.52 9.63
CA ARG A 106 22.32 -11.95 9.41
C ARG A 106 20.83 -12.25 9.35
N PHE A 107 20.47 -13.26 8.62
CA PHE A 107 19.15 -13.88 8.68
C PHE A 107 18.92 -14.53 10.03
N LEU A 108 17.69 -14.45 10.55
CA LEU A 108 17.29 -15.10 11.80
C LEU A 108 16.34 -16.26 11.57
N VAL A 109 15.20 -16.00 10.91
CA VAL A 109 14.10 -16.95 10.73
C VAL A 109 13.11 -16.41 9.69
N GLU A 110 12.41 -17.29 9.00
CA GLU A 110 11.26 -16.91 8.17
C GLU A 110 10.13 -16.34 9.03
N GLY A 111 9.46 -15.30 8.55
CA GLY A 111 8.37 -14.65 9.25
C GLY A 111 8.43 -13.13 9.19
N SER A 112 7.54 -12.49 9.94
CA SER A 112 7.38 -11.04 9.96
C SER A 112 6.84 -10.53 11.30
N GLY A 113 6.80 -9.20 11.47
CA GLY A 113 6.16 -8.57 12.63
C GLY A 113 6.90 -8.80 13.95
N ALA A 114 8.23 -8.80 13.94
CA ALA A 114 9.04 -9.03 15.14
C ALA A 114 8.81 -7.98 16.22
N ARG A 115 8.72 -8.41 17.49
CA ARG A 115 8.67 -7.54 18.67
C ARG A 115 9.60 -8.10 19.75
N TRP A 116 10.49 -7.27 20.25
CA TRP A 116 11.35 -7.63 21.37
C TRP A 116 10.54 -7.83 22.66
N SER A 117 10.90 -8.84 23.45
CA SER A 117 10.42 -8.93 24.83
C SER A 117 10.96 -7.77 25.65
N PRO A 118 10.28 -7.34 26.73
CA PRO A 118 10.71 -6.21 27.56
C PRO A 118 12.11 -6.37 28.14
N ASP A 119 12.54 -7.61 28.41
CA ASP A 119 13.88 -7.95 28.90
C ASP A 119 14.95 -8.08 27.79
N GLY A 120 14.56 -7.93 26.51
CA GLY A 120 15.46 -8.03 25.34
C GLY A 120 16.02 -9.42 25.07
N THR A 121 15.55 -10.47 25.77
CA THR A 121 16.06 -11.85 25.63
C THR A 121 15.37 -12.65 24.54
N ARG A 122 14.18 -12.23 24.08
CA ARG A 122 13.35 -12.92 23.12
C ARG A 122 12.77 -11.95 22.09
N ILE A 123 12.33 -12.51 20.95
CA ILE A 123 11.42 -11.83 20.02
C ILE A 123 10.19 -12.72 19.81
N LEU A 124 9.01 -12.12 19.76
CA LEU A 124 7.84 -12.75 19.13
C LEU A 124 7.79 -12.38 17.66
N PHE A 125 7.17 -13.21 16.84
CA PHE A 125 6.95 -12.97 15.41
C PHE A 125 5.83 -13.88 14.89
N THR A 126 5.33 -13.57 13.69
CA THR A 126 4.35 -14.41 13.00
C THR A 126 5.00 -15.15 11.84
N ALA A 127 4.67 -16.43 11.68
CA ALA A 127 5.14 -17.29 10.60
C ALA A 127 4.11 -18.36 10.26
N ALA A 128 4.29 -19.02 9.11
CA ALA A 128 3.52 -20.21 8.75
C ALA A 128 3.86 -21.37 9.69
N ALA A 129 2.83 -22.06 10.21
CA ALA A 129 3.01 -23.26 11.02
C ALA A 129 3.05 -24.53 10.15
N GLU A 130 3.64 -25.61 10.66
CA GLU A 130 3.75 -26.90 9.94
C GLU A 130 2.39 -27.51 9.58
N ASP A 131 1.39 -27.30 10.43
CA ASP A 131 0.01 -27.77 10.24
C ASP A 131 -0.84 -26.79 9.38
N GLY A 132 -0.23 -25.72 8.88
CA GLY A 132 -0.84 -24.68 8.06
C GLY A 132 -1.34 -23.50 8.86
N GLY A 133 -1.60 -22.40 8.15
CA GLY A 133 -2.01 -21.12 8.75
C GLY A 133 -0.86 -20.35 9.39
N THR A 134 -1.13 -19.10 9.70
CA THR A 134 -0.17 -18.22 10.39
C THR A 134 -0.35 -18.35 11.90
N GLN A 135 0.76 -18.46 12.65
CA GLN A 135 0.75 -18.55 14.10
C GLN A 135 1.80 -17.61 14.70
N ILE A 136 1.73 -17.39 16.02
CA ILE A 136 2.72 -16.63 16.78
C ILE A 136 3.79 -17.59 17.28
N PHE A 137 5.04 -17.19 17.08
CA PHE A 137 6.23 -17.87 17.56
C PHE A 137 7.03 -16.95 18.47
N VAL A 138 7.82 -17.56 19.35
CA VAL A 138 8.83 -16.89 20.18
C VAL A 138 10.19 -17.50 19.89
N ARG A 139 11.20 -16.64 19.62
CA ARG A 139 12.60 -17.01 19.46
C ARG A 139 13.42 -16.43 20.58
N TRP A 140 14.25 -17.28 21.20
CA TRP A 140 15.30 -16.85 22.12
C TRP A 140 16.44 -16.17 21.34
N MET A 141 16.97 -15.08 21.89
CA MET A 141 18.02 -14.30 21.23
C MET A 141 19.40 -14.58 21.79
N ASP A 142 19.57 -15.75 22.40
CA ASP A 142 20.84 -16.36 22.81
C ASP A 142 21.53 -17.06 21.63
N GLU A 143 22.64 -17.76 21.91
CA GLU A 143 23.44 -18.46 20.90
C GLU A 143 22.69 -19.65 20.27
N GLU A 144 21.84 -20.35 21.05
CA GLU A 144 21.07 -21.50 20.58
C GLU A 144 19.91 -21.07 19.66
N GLY A 145 19.28 -19.95 19.99
CA GLY A 145 18.21 -19.35 19.18
C GLY A 145 16.97 -20.24 19.04
N ALA A 146 16.59 -20.96 20.11
CA ALA A 146 15.44 -21.85 20.11
C ALA A 146 14.16 -21.11 19.74
N VAL A 147 13.32 -21.77 18.90
CA VAL A 147 12.03 -21.23 18.44
C VAL A 147 10.91 -22.10 19.00
N THR A 148 9.89 -21.47 19.57
CA THR A 148 8.71 -22.12 20.12
C THR A 148 7.46 -21.55 19.50
N GLN A 149 6.56 -22.40 19.01
CA GLN A 149 5.22 -22.01 18.58
C GLN A 149 4.35 -21.76 19.82
N VAL A 150 3.84 -20.53 19.97
CA VAL A 150 3.05 -20.09 21.12
C VAL A 150 1.56 -20.35 20.92
N THR A 151 1.05 -20.05 19.70
CA THR A 151 -0.37 -20.22 19.39
C THR A 151 -0.62 -21.44 18.51
N ARG A 152 -1.80 -22.06 18.69
CA ARG A 152 -2.41 -23.07 17.82
C ARG A 152 -3.88 -22.77 17.71
N VAL A 153 -4.19 -21.63 17.05
CA VAL A 153 -5.55 -21.14 16.87
C VAL A 153 -6.04 -21.40 15.45
N GLN A 154 -7.33 -21.50 15.25
CA GLN A 154 -7.92 -21.76 13.93
C GLN A 154 -7.90 -20.52 13.01
N GLY A 155 -7.98 -19.32 13.61
CA GLY A 155 -7.88 -18.05 12.89
C GLY A 155 -6.42 -17.59 12.71
N THR A 156 -6.25 -16.46 12.04
CA THR A 156 -4.94 -15.82 11.87
C THR A 156 -4.72 -14.79 12.98
N PRO A 157 -3.76 -15.02 13.91
CA PRO A 157 -3.41 -14.02 14.90
C PRO A 157 -2.66 -12.84 14.25
N MET A 158 -3.05 -11.62 14.61
CA MET A 158 -2.49 -10.38 14.10
C MET A 158 -2.11 -9.44 15.24
N ASN A 159 -1.26 -8.45 14.96
CA ASN A 159 -0.89 -7.38 15.90
C ASN A 159 -0.36 -7.86 17.23
N ALA A 160 0.44 -8.93 17.25
CA ALA A 160 0.94 -9.53 18.49
C ALA A 160 1.85 -8.58 19.27
N MET A 161 1.68 -8.53 20.60
CA MET A 161 2.42 -7.66 21.53
C MET A 161 2.69 -8.38 22.84
N TRP A 162 3.85 -8.14 23.44
CA TRP A 162 4.18 -8.62 24.77
C TRP A 162 3.44 -7.84 25.86
N SER A 163 3.05 -8.51 26.95
CA SER A 163 2.75 -7.81 28.19
C SER A 163 4.01 -7.15 28.76
N PRO A 164 3.91 -6.08 29.58
CA PRO A 164 5.07 -5.36 30.12
C PRO A 164 6.02 -6.23 30.95
N ASP A 165 5.52 -7.28 31.58
CA ASP A 165 6.33 -8.24 32.35
C ASP A 165 6.87 -9.41 31.51
N GLY A 166 6.52 -9.47 30.20
CA GLY A 166 6.96 -10.52 29.28
C GLY A 166 6.37 -11.92 29.54
N THR A 167 5.35 -12.03 30.42
CA THR A 167 4.73 -13.32 30.77
C THR A 167 3.58 -13.69 29.83
N MET A 168 2.94 -12.70 29.21
CA MET A 168 1.81 -12.88 28.29
C MET A 168 2.11 -12.28 26.92
N ILE A 169 1.37 -12.74 25.92
CA ILE A 169 1.30 -12.15 24.59
C ILE A 169 -0.17 -11.85 24.28
N SER A 170 -0.48 -10.60 23.92
CA SER A 170 -1.77 -10.23 23.37
C SER A 170 -1.74 -10.27 21.85
N PHE A 171 -2.89 -10.52 21.23
CA PHE A 171 -3.05 -10.47 19.78
C PHE A 171 -4.52 -10.28 19.42
N THR A 172 -4.79 -9.88 18.19
CA THR A 172 -6.15 -9.81 17.65
C THR A 172 -6.40 -10.93 16.66
N MET A 173 -7.64 -11.40 16.59
CA MET A 173 -8.04 -12.47 15.68
C MET A 173 -9.55 -12.43 15.40
N ASP A 174 -9.95 -12.85 14.21
CA ASP A 174 -11.36 -13.03 13.88
C ASP A 174 -11.95 -14.22 14.64
N THR A 175 -13.12 -14.02 15.24
CA THR A 175 -13.94 -15.05 15.84
C THR A 175 -15.16 -15.31 14.97
N PRO A 176 -15.54 -16.56 14.70
CA PRO A 176 -16.75 -16.86 13.94
C PRO A 176 -17.99 -16.23 14.56
N GLY A 177 -18.79 -15.57 13.73
CA GLY A 177 -20.13 -15.12 14.08
C GLY A 177 -21.15 -16.26 13.91
N GLU A 178 -22.34 -16.05 14.44
CA GLU A 178 -23.44 -16.98 14.25
C GLU A 178 -23.95 -16.92 12.81
N LEU A 179 -24.07 -18.08 12.18
CA LEU A 179 -24.84 -18.21 10.93
C LEU A 179 -26.32 -18.08 11.24
N PRO A 180 -27.12 -17.45 10.36
CA PRO A 180 -28.55 -17.35 10.54
C PRO A 180 -29.20 -18.74 10.64
N SER A 181 -29.84 -19.06 11.75
CA SER A 181 -30.37 -20.40 12.04
C SER A 181 -31.70 -20.72 11.35
N ASP A 182 -32.40 -19.70 10.87
CA ASP A 182 -33.71 -19.79 10.20
C ASP A 182 -33.62 -20.09 8.69
N TRP A 183 -32.38 -20.14 8.15
CA TRP A 183 -32.11 -20.47 6.74
C TRP A 183 -31.88 -21.98 6.50
N SER A 184 -32.08 -22.82 7.50
CA SER A 184 -32.01 -24.29 7.30
C SER A 184 -33.15 -24.77 6.40
N ILE A 185 -32.81 -25.60 5.43
CA ILE A 185 -33.78 -26.23 4.50
C ILE A 185 -33.63 -27.74 4.55
N ASP A 186 -34.76 -28.43 4.47
CA ASP A 186 -34.79 -29.88 4.36
C ASP A 186 -34.58 -30.30 2.90
N LEU A 187 -33.32 -30.53 2.49
CA LEU A 187 -33.00 -31.09 1.20
C LEU A 187 -33.14 -32.60 1.25
N PRO A 188 -33.70 -33.26 0.20
CA PRO A 188 -33.61 -34.73 0.05
C PRO A 188 -32.15 -35.16 0.11
N ALA A 189 -31.91 -36.38 0.63
CA ALA A 189 -30.59 -36.94 0.63
C ALA A 189 -30.05 -37.09 -0.80
N ALA A 190 -28.81 -36.71 -1.02
CA ALA A 190 -28.13 -36.90 -2.31
C ALA A 190 -28.14 -38.37 -2.70
N PRO A 191 -28.47 -38.73 -3.95
CA PRO A 191 -28.31 -40.12 -4.42
C PRO A 191 -26.89 -40.63 -4.25
N ALA A 192 -26.73 -41.93 -4.01
CA ALA A 192 -25.41 -42.50 -3.86
C ALA A 192 -24.52 -42.24 -5.09
N GLY A 193 -23.35 -41.63 -4.89
CA GLY A 193 -22.43 -41.25 -5.95
C GLY A 193 -22.73 -39.93 -6.65
N ALA A 194 -23.75 -39.17 -6.22
CA ALA A 194 -24.01 -37.82 -6.73
C ALA A 194 -22.95 -36.83 -6.24
N THR A 195 -22.52 -35.92 -7.14
CA THR A 195 -21.70 -34.76 -6.83
C THR A 195 -22.59 -33.53 -6.93
N TRP A 196 -23.12 -33.12 -5.78
CA TRP A 196 -23.90 -31.90 -5.72
C TRP A 196 -22.97 -30.70 -5.56
N THR A 197 -23.46 -29.52 -6.01
CA THR A 197 -22.76 -28.26 -5.76
C THR A 197 -22.69 -27.95 -4.27
N GLU A 198 -21.69 -27.16 -3.88
CA GLU A 198 -21.57 -26.67 -2.51
C GLU A 198 -22.83 -25.91 -2.07
N THR A 199 -23.09 -25.89 -0.77
CA THR A 199 -24.19 -25.12 -0.18
C THR A 199 -24.04 -23.63 -0.54
N PRO A 200 -25.11 -22.97 -1.00
CA PRO A 200 -25.06 -21.53 -1.26
C PRO A 200 -24.67 -20.75 -0.01
N ARG A 201 -23.85 -19.72 -0.20
CA ARG A 201 -23.52 -18.78 0.88
C ARG A 201 -24.73 -17.87 1.16
N ILE A 202 -25.12 -17.79 2.43
CA ILE A 202 -26.18 -16.91 2.90
C ILE A 202 -25.54 -15.68 3.50
N VAL A 203 -25.96 -14.48 3.06
CA VAL A 203 -25.40 -13.20 3.48
C VAL A 203 -26.52 -12.32 4.04
N GLU A 204 -26.35 -11.87 5.28
CA GLU A 204 -27.26 -10.92 5.96
C GLU A 204 -26.54 -9.66 6.44
N ASN A 205 -25.19 -9.67 6.46
CA ASN A 205 -24.37 -8.53 6.88
C ASN A 205 -24.03 -7.63 5.69
N MET A 206 -23.86 -6.34 5.95
CA MET A 206 -23.43 -5.38 4.93
C MET A 206 -22.01 -5.70 4.42
N HIS A 207 -21.11 -6.12 5.32
CA HIS A 207 -19.73 -6.50 5.01
C HIS A 207 -19.60 -8.02 4.93
N PHE A 208 -19.63 -8.55 3.71
CA PHE A 208 -19.55 -9.99 3.42
C PHE A 208 -18.43 -10.32 2.40
N ARG A 209 -17.63 -9.33 2.10
CA ARG A 209 -16.47 -9.44 1.21
C ARG A 209 -15.42 -8.42 1.62
N ARG A 210 -14.18 -8.76 1.40
CA ARG A 210 -13.03 -7.89 1.66
C ARG A 210 -11.97 -8.11 0.60
N ASP A 211 -11.45 -7.04 0.04
CA ASP A 211 -10.37 -7.11 -0.94
C ASP A 211 -9.14 -7.79 -0.33
N PHE A 212 -8.35 -8.50 -1.14
CA PHE A 212 -7.27 -9.41 -0.74
C PHE A 212 -7.70 -10.65 0.07
N VAL A 213 -8.95 -10.81 0.44
CA VAL A 213 -9.47 -11.94 1.20
C VAL A 213 -10.53 -12.72 0.43
N GLY A 214 -11.41 -12.03 -0.28
CA GLY A 214 -12.55 -12.62 -0.98
C GLY A 214 -13.85 -12.46 -0.21
N PHE A 215 -14.77 -13.40 -0.43
CA PHE A 215 -16.04 -13.45 0.33
C PHE A 215 -15.79 -14.01 1.72
N THR A 216 -16.30 -13.33 2.74
CA THR A 216 -16.11 -13.67 4.16
C THR A 216 -17.39 -14.20 4.77
N ASP A 217 -17.26 -15.16 5.69
CA ASP A 217 -18.35 -15.54 6.58
C ASP A 217 -18.47 -14.52 7.72
N PRO A 218 -19.63 -14.46 8.42
CA PRO A 218 -19.78 -13.60 9.57
C PRO A 218 -18.69 -13.88 10.60
N ALA A 219 -17.93 -12.85 10.96
CA ALA A 219 -16.86 -12.91 11.95
C ALA A 219 -16.69 -11.56 12.62
N TYR A 220 -16.13 -11.57 13.83
CA TYR A 220 -15.84 -10.36 14.59
C TYR A 220 -14.39 -10.38 15.07
N HIS A 221 -13.69 -9.27 14.89
CA HIS A 221 -12.29 -9.12 15.26
C HIS A 221 -12.18 -8.78 16.73
N HIS A 222 -11.52 -9.63 17.52
CA HIS A 222 -11.43 -9.50 18.97
C HIS A 222 -10.00 -9.64 19.48
N LEU A 223 -9.79 -9.15 20.72
CA LEU A 223 -8.53 -9.18 21.44
C LEU A 223 -8.43 -10.47 22.28
N PHE A 224 -7.24 -11.07 22.25
CA PHE A 224 -6.87 -12.29 22.96
C PHE A 224 -5.59 -12.11 23.74
N VAL A 225 -5.39 -12.94 24.74
CA VAL A 225 -4.12 -13.12 25.46
C VAL A 225 -3.76 -14.60 25.57
N VAL A 226 -2.47 -14.89 25.57
CA VAL A 226 -1.92 -16.25 25.74
C VAL A 226 -0.64 -16.16 26.57
N PRO A 227 -0.32 -17.14 27.45
CA PRO A 227 0.98 -17.19 28.12
C PRO A 227 2.13 -17.22 27.09
N SER A 228 3.19 -16.48 27.35
CA SER A 228 4.33 -16.37 26.42
C SER A 228 5.08 -17.70 26.20
N THR A 229 4.86 -18.66 27.09
CA THR A 229 5.36 -20.03 27.00
C THR A 229 4.44 -20.98 26.23
N GLY A 230 3.32 -20.48 25.70
CA GLY A 230 2.27 -21.26 25.05
C GLY A 230 1.16 -21.71 26.01
N GLY A 231 0.08 -22.20 25.43
CA GLY A 231 -1.11 -22.61 26.16
C GLY A 231 -2.39 -22.24 25.42
N THR A 232 -3.52 -22.26 26.13
CA THR A 232 -4.82 -21.88 25.57
C THR A 232 -4.95 -20.35 25.53
N ALA A 233 -5.21 -19.82 24.35
CA ALA A 233 -5.53 -18.40 24.18
C ALA A 233 -6.89 -18.09 24.82
N ARG A 234 -6.96 -16.99 25.57
CA ARG A 234 -8.19 -16.49 26.20
C ARG A 234 -8.66 -15.23 25.49
N GLN A 235 -9.88 -15.23 25.03
CA GLN A 235 -10.53 -14.06 24.45
C GLN A 235 -10.85 -13.04 25.55
N LEU A 236 -10.50 -11.77 25.32
CA LEU A 236 -10.77 -10.66 26.27
C LEU A 236 -12.00 -9.87 25.89
N THR A 237 -12.18 -9.57 24.62
CA THR A 237 -13.30 -8.74 24.14
C THR A 237 -14.33 -9.60 23.42
N HIS A 238 -15.61 -9.26 23.57
CA HIS A 238 -16.72 -10.04 23.04
C HIS A 238 -17.81 -9.11 22.48
N GLY A 239 -18.62 -9.59 21.54
CA GLY A 239 -19.77 -8.87 21.00
C GLY A 239 -19.82 -8.87 19.48
N LYS A 240 -20.91 -8.30 18.92
CA LYS A 240 -21.12 -8.20 17.46
C LYS A 240 -20.52 -6.92 16.90
N TRP A 241 -19.26 -6.69 17.17
CA TRP A 241 -18.47 -5.52 16.76
C TRP A 241 -16.99 -5.89 16.64
N HIS A 242 -16.16 -4.99 16.11
CA HIS A 242 -14.72 -5.26 15.89
C HIS A 242 -13.82 -4.34 16.72
N VAL A 243 -12.82 -4.90 17.35
CA VAL A 243 -11.59 -4.17 17.74
C VAL A 243 -10.96 -3.64 16.46
N GLY A 244 -10.63 -2.34 16.41
CA GLY A 244 -10.07 -1.72 15.21
C GLY A 244 -11.11 -1.24 14.18
N ALA A 245 -12.43 -1.41 14.40
CA ALA A 245 -13.45 -0.83 13.53
C ALA A 245 -13.40 0.70 13.61
N ARG A 246 -13.05 1.38 12.54
CA ARG A 246 -12.82 2.82 12.54
C ARG A 246 -12.94 3.50 11.20
N PHE A 247 -12.35 2.92 10.17
CA PHE A 247 -12.27 3.53 8.86
C PHE A 247 -13.15 2.77 7.88
N ILE A 248 -14.03 3.46 7.14
CA ILE A 248 -14.91 2.87 6.12
C ILE A 248 -15.73 1.65 6.59
N ALA A 249 -16.03 1.59 7.89
CA ALA A 249 -16.75 0.49 8.55
C ALA A 249 -16.10 -0.91 8.40
N VAL A 250 -14.79 -0.96 8.10
CA VAL A 250 -13.97 -2.18 8.07
C VAL A 250 -12.77 -1.96 8.98
N TYR A 251 -12.39 -2.94 9.79
CA TYR A 251 -11.19 -2.80 10.60
C TYR A 251 -9.91 -2.85 9.73
N TRP A 252 -8.98 -1.93 9.98
CA TRP A 252 -7.68 -1.86 9.34
C TRP A 252 -6.58 -1.89 10.39
N GLY A 253 -6.30 -3.07 10.92
CA GLY A 253 -5.37 -3.22 12.02
C GLY A 253 -5.89 -2.57 13.31
N ALA A 254 -5.93 -3.29 14.39
CA ALA A 254 -6.30 -2.76 15.69
C ALA A 254 -5.11 -2.01 16.29
N GLY A 255 -5.34 -0.78 16.76
CA GLY A 255 -4.44 -0.08 17.66
C GLY A 255 -4.78 -0.49 19.09
N TYR A 256 -3.80 -0.96 19.85
CA TYR A 256 -3.97 -1.23 21.26
C TYR A 256 -2.64 -1.18 22.00
N ASP A 257 -2.68 -0.98 23.33
CA ASP A 257 -1.49 -0.92 24.17
C ASP A 257 -1.81 -1.40 25.61
N TRP A 258 -0.80 -1.90 26.32
CA TRP A 258 -0.89 -2.36 27.69
C TRP A 258 -0.59 -1.25 28.69
N THR A 259 -1.31 -1.22 29.80
CA THR A 259 -0.84 -0.44 30.96
C THR A 259 0.45 -1.04 31.53
N PRO A 260 1.39 -0.24 32.05
CA PRO A 260 2.70 -0.73 32.52
C PRO A 260 2.61 -1.79 33.62
N ASP A 261 1.52 -1.81 34.40
CA ASP A 261 1.24 -2.84 35.40
C ASP A 261 0.65 -4.15 34.84
N GLY A 262 0.36 -4.17 33.54
CA GLY A 262 -0.23 -5.33 32.85
C GLY A 262 -1.68 -5.63 33.19
N SER A 263 -2.36 -4.77 33.93
CA SER A 263 -3.75 -5.00 34.37
C SER A 263 -4.80 -4.67 33.33
N THR A 264 -4.52 -3.75 32.43
CA THR A 264 -5.48 -3.22 31.46
C THR A 264 -4.85 -3.15 30.06
N ILE A 265 -5.69 -3.40 29.02
CA ILE A 265 -5.35 -3.10 27.63
C ILE A 265 -6.31 -2.01 27.14
N VAL A 266 -5.75 -0.91 26.60
CA VAL A 266 -6.54 0.09 25.87
C VAL A 266 -6.51 -0.25 24.38
N PHE A 267 -7.62 -0.02 23.70
CA PHE A 267 -7.76 -0.37 22.27
C PHE A 267 -8.70 0.57 21.55
N ASP A 268 -8.52 0.73 20.25
CA ASP A 268 -9.48 1.42 19.40
C ASP A 268 -10.55 0.45 18.87
N GLY A 269 -11.74 0.97 18.66
CA GLY A 269 -12.86 0.19 18.13
C GLY A 269 -14.22 0.83 18.43
N LEU A 270 -15.26 0.30 17.84
CA LEU A 270 -16.60 0.79 18.04
C LEU A 270 -17.48 -0.32 18.64
N MET A 271 -17.71 -0.28 19.96
CA MET A 271 -18.52 -1.25 20.70
C MET A 271 -20.04 -0.99 20.49
N LYS A 272 -20.49 -1.02 19.23
CA LYS A 272 -21.90 -0.80 18.84
C LYS A 272 -22.32 -1.86 17.83
N GLU A 273 -23.53 -2.39 17.95
CA GLU A 273 -24.05 -3.42 17.03
C GLU A 273 -24.26 -2.90 15.60
N ASP A 274 -24.50 -1.58 15.44
CA ASP A 274 -24.68 -0.92 14.15
C ASP A 274 -23.38 -0.31 13.59
N TRP A 275 -22.22 -0.80 14.04
CA TRP A 275 -20.89 -0.32 13.62
C TRP A 275 -20.72 -0.32 12.10
N ASP A 276 -21.32 -1.28 11.41
CA ASP A 276 -21.25 -1.46 9.96
C ASP A 276 -21.98 -0.37 9.16
N LYS A 277 -22.82 0.43 9.83
CA LYS A 277 -23.52 1.61 9.29
C LYS A 277 -22.91 2.94 9.76
N ARG A 278 -21.86 2.86 10.59
CA ARG A 278 -21.11 4.03 11.05
C ARG A 278 -19.97 4.35 10.11
N TYR A 279 -19.75 5.63 9.88
CA TYR A 279 -18.77 6.12 8.92
C TYR A 279 -17.78 7.03 9.63
N PHE A 280 -16.48 6.72 9.53
CA PHE A 280 -15.41 7.41 10.23
C PHE A 280 -15.71 7.62 11.73
N GLU A 281 -16.03 6.52 12.42
CA GLU A 281 -16.33 6.55 13.84
C GLU A 281 -15.61 5.41 14.56
N SER A 282 -14.90 5.74 15.62
CA SER A 282 -14.33 4.80 16.59
C SER A 282 -14.13 5.49 17.92
N ALA A 283 -13.95 4.70 18.97
CA ALA A 283 -13.67 5.16 20.33
C ALA A 283 -12.39 4.52 20.86
N ILE A 284 -11.75 5.15 21.83
CA ILE A 284 -10.75 4.50 22.68
C ILE A 284 -11.48 3.81 23.80
N ASN A 285 -11.19 2.53 23.98
CA ASN A 285 -11.80 1.63 24.96
C ASN A 285 -10.72 1.01 25.83
N ALA A 286 -11.11 0.44 26.95
CA ALA A 286 -10.23 -0.31 27.85
C ALA A 286 -10.89 -1.63 28.24
N VAL A 287 -10.07 -2.68 28.43
CA VAL A 287 -10.48 -3.98 28.97
C VAL A 287 -9.57 -4.38 30.11
N ASP A 288 -10.16 -4.77 31.25
CA ASP A 288 -9.42 -5.39 32.35
C ASP A 288 -8.99 -6.80 31.97
N VAL A 289 -7.69 -7.07 32.07
CA VAL A 289 -7.11 -8.32 31.58
C VAL A 289 -7.53 -9.51 32.45
N ALA A 290 -7.78 -9.35 33.74
CA ALA A 290 -8.14 -10.45 34.62
C ALA A 290 -9.63 -10.82 34.47
N THR A 291 -10.51 -9.83 34.43
CA THR A 291 -11.98 -10.00 34.46
C THR A 291 -12.62 -10.01 33.07
N GLY A 292 -12.00 -9.35 32.08
CA GLY A 292 -12.60 -9.08 30.75
C GLY A 292 -13.64 -7.96 30.78
N GLU A 293 -13.75 -7.18 31.87
CA GLU A 293 -14.65 -6.04 31.95
C GLU A 293 -14.20 -4.94 31.00
N MET A 294 -15.09 -4.46 30.15
CA MET A 294 -14.81 -3.45 29.13
C MET A 294 -15.49 -2.12 29.47
N ARG A 295 -14.85 -1.02 29.11
CA ARG A 295 -15.42 0.33 29.19
C ARG A 295 -14.95 1.19 28.05
N GLU A 296 -15.77 2.13 27.62
CA GLU A 296 -15.38 3.21 26.71
C GLU A 296 -14.62 4.29 27.52
N VAL A 297 -13.51 4.77 26.97
CA VAL A 297 -12.67 5.82 27.60
C VAL A 297 -13.01 7.19 27.03
N THR A 298 -13.13 7.31 25.70
CA THR A 298 -13.54 8.56 25.03
C THR A 298 -15.05 8.68 24.99
N SER A 299 -15.60 9.77 25.50
CA SER A 299 -17.05 10.05 25.47
C SER A 299 -17.49 10.90 24.28
N THR A 300 -16.54 11.59 23.63
CA THR A 300 -16.81 12.43 22.46
C THR A 300 -16.84 11.56 21.21
N ARG A 301 -17.89 11.72 20.43
CA ARG A 301 -18.01 11.04 19.12
C ARG A 301 -16.91 11.51 18.19
N GLY A 302 -16.14 10.58 17.64
CA GLY A 302 -15.00 10.88 16.77
C GLY A 302 -14.46 9.66 16.04
N LEU A 303 -13.41 9.84 15.26
CA LEU A 303 -12.54 8.79 14.78
C LEU A 303 -11.28 8.79 15.64
N TRP A 304 -11.27 7.99 16.71
CA TRP A 304 -10.18 7.89 17.67
C TRP A 304 -9.42 6.58 17.48
N THR A 305 -8.10 6.68 17.25
CA THR A 305 -7.30 5.53 16.79
C THR A 305 -5.93 5.48 17.44
N SER A 306 -5.32 4.28 17.41
CA SER A 306 -3.90 4.06 17.75
C SER A 306 -3.52 4.58 19.14
N PRO A 307 -4.19 4.11 20.20
CA PRO A 307 -3.84 4.51 21.56
C PRO A 307 -2.44 4.03 21.93
N SER A 308 -1.71 4.85 22.69
CA SER A 308 -0.43 4.55 23.29
C SER A 308 -0.38 5.08 24.72
N ILE A 309 0.00 4.24 25.68
CA ILE A 309 -0.05 4.56 27.10
C ILE A 309 1.30 5.14 27.54
N SER A 310 1.23 6.21 28.35
CA SER A 310 2.42 6.80 28.98
C SER A 310 3.14 5.79 29.91
N PRO A 311 4.46 5.90 30.09
CA PRO A 311 5.22 5.01 30.95
C PRO A 311 4.75 4.96 32.43
N ASP A 312 4.08 6.00 32.91
CA ASP A 312 3.48 6.03 34.25
C ASP A 312 2.06 5.41 34.32
N GLY A 313 1.50 4.99 33.18
CA GLY A 313 0.19 4.35 33.06
C GLY A 313 -1.02 5.27 33.24
N ARG A 314 -0.85 6.57 33.30
CA ARG A 314 -1.93 7.51 33.65
C ARG A 314 -2.55 8.20 32.48
N THR A 315 -1.82 8.34 31.37
CA THR A 315 -2.23 9.09 30.18
C THR A 315 -2.25 8.20 28.96
N ILE A 316 -3.27 8.31 28.15
CA ILE A 316 -3.36 7.70 26.82
C ILE A 316 -3.15 8.82 25.81
N ALA A 317 -2.16 8.70 24.94
CA ALA A 317 -2.03 9.47 23.72
C ALA A 317 -2.65 8.68 22.56
N PHE A 318 -3.35 9.35 21.66
CA PHE A 318 -4.02 8.73 20.52
C PHE A 318 -4.18 9.73 19.39
N THR A 319 -4.44 9.26 18.17
CA THR A 319 -4.68 10.11 17.02
C THR A 319 -6.16 10.14 16.66
N GLY A 320 -6.58 11.23 16.03
CA GLY A 320 -7.94 11.30 15.50
C GLY A 320 -8.52 12.72 15.47
N TYR A 321 -9.84 12.76 15.30
CA TYR A 321 -10.61 13.99 15.23
C TYR A 321 -12.05 13.78 15.67
N GLU A 322 -12.73 14.85 16.10
CA GLU A 322 -14.16 14.82 16.37
C GLU A 322 -14.95 14.56 15.09
N TRP A 323 -15.99 13.75 15.19
CA TRP A 323 -16.76 13.33 14.04
C TRP A 323 -17.31 14.48 13.20
N SER A 324 -17.13 14.39 11.92
CA SER A 324 -17.66 15.32 10.92
C SER A 324 -18.24 14.55 9.72
N PRO A 325 -19.22 15.13 9.01
CA PRO A 325 -19.74 14.53 7.78
C PRO A 325 -18.78 14.66 6.58
N GLN A 326 -17.69 15.41 6.72
CA GLN A 326 -16.69 15.59 5.67
C GLN A 326 -15.93 14.29 5.39
N THR A 327 -15.39 14.16 4.19
CA THR A 327 -14.71 12.94 3.75
C THR A 327 -13.24 12.85 4.18
N TYR A 328 -12.67 13.94 4.68
CA TYR A 328 -11.29 14.00 5.15
C TYR A 328 -11.13 14.96 6.34
N HIS A 329 -10.34 14.53 7.29
CA HIS A 329 -9.75 15.34 8.36
C HIS A 329 -8.36 14.81 8.68
N VAL A 330 -7.45 15.67 9.04
CA VAL A 330 -6.15 15.25 9.57
C VAL A 330 -6.32 14.58 10.93
N GLY A 331 -5.55 13.51 11.14
CA GLY A 331 -5.50 12.83 12.44
C GLY A 331 -4.52 13.54 13.37
N GLU A 332 -5.05 14.32 14.31
CA GLU A 332 -4.24 15.08 15.30
C GLU A 332 -4.01 14.28 16.57
N ILE A 333 -2.95 14.63 17.32
CA ILE A 333 -2.66 14.00 18.62
C ILE A 333 -3.58 14.56 19.70
N HIS A 334 -4.19 13.63 20.42
CA HIS A 334 -4.97 13.89 21.62
C HIS A 334 -4.42 13.12 22.80
N THR A 335 -4.65 13.64 24.00
CA THR A 335 -4.38 12.91 25.26
C THR A 335 -5.62 12.88 26.13
N ILE A 336 -5.78 11.79 26.88
CA ILE A 336 -6.86 11.61 27.87
C ILE A 336 -6.32 10.82 29.05
N GLY A 337 -6.84 11.06 30.24
CA GLY A 337 -6.53 10.22 31.40
C GLY A 337 -7.03 8.79 31.21
N ILE A 338 -6.34 7.80 31.78
CA ILE A 338 -6.79 6.39 31.74
C ILE A 338 -8.21 6.22 32.32
N ASP A 339 -8.64 7.11 33.19
CA ASP A 339 -10.00 7.18 33.77
C ASP A 339 -11.06 7.81 32.84
N GLY A 340 -10.64 8.34 31.69
CA GLY A 340 -11.50 9.04 30.73
C GLY A 340 -11.63 10.54 30.96
N GLY A 341 -10.90 11.10 31.92
CA GLY A 341 -10.93 12.54 32.22
C GLY A 341 -9.89 13.34 31.45
N GLY A 342 -10.14 14.65 31.28
CA GLY A 342 -9.14 15.63 30.82
C GLY A 342 -8.69 15.49 29.37
N MET A 343 -9.56 15.08 28.46
CA MET A 343 -9.24 15.00 27.04
C MET A 343 -8.75 16.33 26.49
N ARG A 344 -7.63 16.33 25.79
CA ARG A 344 -7.02 17.52 25.19
C ARG A 344 -6.43 17.21 23.81
N LYS A 345 -6.54 18.16 22.90
CA LYS A 345 -5.86 18.20 21.60
C LYS A 345 -4.50 18.85 21.80
N LEU A 346 -3.43 18.20 21.34
CA LEU A 346 -2.04 18.66 21.57
C LEU A 346 -1.39 19.34 20.35
N THR A 347 -1.86 19.03 19.15
CA THR A 347 -1.24 19.54 17.91
C THR A 347 -2.21 20.37 17.06
N PRO A 348 -2.94 21.38 17.62
CA PRO A 348 -4.01 22.08 16.94
C PRO A 348 -3.55 22.88 15.72
N ASP A 349 -2.29 23.30 15.68
CA ASP A 349 -1.74 24.17 14.62
C ASP A 349 -0.92 23.38 13.58
N LEU A 350 -0.78 22.06 13.74
CA LEU A 350 0.02 21.24 12.82
C LEU A 350 -0.71 21.00 11.50
N ASP A 351 -2.01 20.70 11.57
CA ASP A 351 -2.89 20.41 10.43
C ASP A 351 -2.25 19.44 9.39
N ARG A 352 -1.65 18.35 9.91
CA ARG A 352 -0.99 17.30 9.12
C ARG A 352 -1.30 15.93 9.70
N ASP A 353 -1.32 14.91 8.83
CA ASP A 353 -1.47 13.51 9.26
C ASP A 353 -0.24 13.04 10.04
N ILE A 354 -0.49 12.39 11.16
CA ILE A 354 0.50 11.92 12.11
C ILE A 354 0.51 10.40 12.11
N GLY A 355 1.70 9.83 11.98
CA GLY A 355 1.93 8.39 12.01
C GLY A 355 2.72 7.96 13.25
N GLY A 356 2.17 6.98 13.99
CA GLY A 356 2.83 6.30 15.12
C GLY A 356 3.19 7.22 16.28
N ILE A 357 2.82 6.88 17.50
CA ILE A 357 3.20 7.62 18.72
C ILE A 357 4.14 6.73 19.52
N ILE A 358 5.33 7.22 19.84
CA ILE A 358 6.31 6.56 20.69
C ILE A 358 6.65 7.50 21.86
N TRP A 359 6.33 7.09 23.08
CA TRP A 359 6.71 7.84 24.28
C TRP A 359 8.22 7.78 24.51
N ASP A 360 8.79 8.83 25.09
CA ASP A 360 10.10 8.74 25.72
C ASP A 360 10.03 8.02 27.07
N ASP A 361 11.19 7.61 27.58
CA ASP A 361 11.28 6.75 28.75
C ASP A 361 10.71 7.39 30.03
N ASP A 362 10.72 8.73 30.13
CA ASP A 362 10.22 9.47 31.32
C ASP A 362 8.75 9.93 31.15
N GLY A 363 8.14 9.70 30.00
CA GLY A 363 6.74 10.08 29.71
C GLY A 363 6.48 11.58 29.58
N SER A 364 7.53 12.41 29.48
CA SER A 364 7.37 13.86 29.34
C SER A 364 7.08 14.30 27.91
N ARG A 365 7.40 13.42 26.95
CA ARG A 365 7.39 13.69 25.50
C ARG A 365 7.03 12.45 24.71
N PHE A 366 6.63 12.63 23.47
CA PHE A 366 6.47 11.56 22.48
C PHE A 366 6.96 12.00 21.11
N TYR A 367 7.28 11.00 20.31
CA TYR A 367 7.84 11.12 18.97
C TYR A 367 6.89 10.51 17.94
N PHE A 368 6.85 11.08 16.74
CA PHE A 368 5.97 10.66 15.67
C PHE A 368 6.47 11.13 14.31
N SER A 369 6.00 10.47 13.24
CA SER A 369 6.23 10.92 11.87
C SER A 369 5.11 11.85 11.40
N VAL A 370 5.45 12.85 10.61
CA VAL A 370 4.51 13.79 9.99
C VAL A 370 4.70 13.77 8.49
N GLN A 371 3.60 13.62 7.75
CA GLN A 371 3.60 13.78 6.29
C GLN A 371 3.25 15.23 5.93
N ASP A 372 4.16 15.90 5.23
CA ASP A 372 3.99 17.29 4.81
C ASP A 372 4.53 17.49 3.39
N ARG A 373 3.67 17.90 2.48
CA ARG A 373 4.02 18.33 1.11
C ARG A 373 4.99 17.37 0.41
N GLY A 374 4.60 16.09 0.34
CA GLY A 374 5.36 15.07 -0.35
C GLY A 374 6.56 14.52 0.40
N SER A 375 6.90 15.02 1.58
CA SER A 375 7.94 14.50 2.46
C SER A 375 7.36 13.93 3.74
N ALA A 376 8.14 13.13 4.47
CA ALA A 376 7.81 12.68 5.82
C ALA A 376 9.03 12.83 6.73
N ASN A 377 8.85 13.53 7.84
CA ASN A 377 9.89 13.84 8.81
C ASN A 377 9.43 13.48 10.23
N VAL A 378 10.39 13.37 11.16
CA VAL A 378 10.13 13.03 12.56
C VAL A 378 10.03 14.29 13.40
N TYR A 379 9.03 14.29 14.27
CA TYR A 379 8.71 15.36 15.21
C TYR A 379 8.64 14.82 16.63
N SER A 380 8.74 15.72 17.59
CA SER A 380 8.41 15.44 18.99
C SER A 380 7.41 16.46 19.50
N ALA A 381 6.59 16.04 20.46
CA ALA A 381 5.74 16.95 21.23
C ALA A 381 5.85 16.63 22.73
N THR A 382 5.83 17.66 23.57
CA THR A 382 5.71 17.49 25.03
C THR A 382 4.25 17.21 25.39
N THR A 383 4.01 16.64 26.57
CA THR A 383 2.64 16.51 27.12
C THR A 383 1.97 17.88 27.34
N GLY A 384 2.73 18.97 27.31
CA GLY A 384 2.22 20.36 27.31
C GLY A 384 1.73 20.86 25.96
N GLY A 385 2.15 20.21 24.85
CA GLY A 385 1.83 20.60 23.47
C GLY A 385 2.96 21.34 22.75
N ASP A 386 4.16 21.48 23.36
CA ASP A 386 5.30 22.10 22.66
C ASP A 386 5.80 21.17 21.56
N LEU A 387 5.64 21.60 20.31
CA LEU A 387 5.99 20.84 19.11
C LEU A 387 7.41 21.21 18.62
N ARG A 388 8.18 20.19 18.19
CA ARG A 388 9.50 20.38 17.60
C ARG A 388 9.75 19.38 16.47
N GLN A 389 10.20 19.87 15.31
CA GLN A 389 10.72 19.06 14.23
C GLN A 389 12.13 18.58 14.54
N LEU A 390 12.41 17.29 14.35
CA LEU A 390 13.71 16.67 14.64
C LEU A 390 14.53 16.43 13.37
N THR A 391 13.88 16.01 12.28
CA THR A 391 14.51 15.84 10.97
C THR A 391 13.88 16.80 9.97
N ASP A 392 14.65 17.28 8.98
CA ASP A 392 14.21 18.26 8.00
C ASP A 392 14.95 17.99 6.67
N ASP A 393 14.49 17.00 5.91
CA ASP A 393 15.10 16.62 4.64
C ASP A 393 14.04 16.18 3.64
N VAL A 394 14.42 16.15 2.35
CA VAL A 394 13.58 15.72 1.23
C VAL A 394 13.59 14.18 1.14
N HIS A 395 12.84 13.57 2.01
CA HIS A 395 12.72 12.11 2.10
C HIS A 395 11.37 11.66 2.67
N MET A 396 11.11 10.37 2.61
CA MET A 396 10.07 9.68 3.35
C MET A 396 10.72 8.92 4.49
N LEU A 397 10.71 9.48 5.70
CA LEU A 397 11.24 8.86 6.91
C LEU A 397 10.09 8.41 7.82
N SER A 398 10.00 7.10 8.07
CA SER A 398 9.08 6.53 9.06
C SER A 398 9.82 6.23 10.35
N LEU A 399 9.27 6.67 11.48
CA LEU A 399 9.72 6.26 12.82
C LEU A 399 9.01 4.96 13.20
N THR A 400 9.76 3.90 13.55
CA THR A 400 9.16 2.58 13.85
C THR A 400 9.44 2.08 15.25
N SER A 401 10.57 2.45 15.86
CA SER A 401 10.95 2.03 17.20
C SER A 401 12.02 2.95 17.77
N ALA A 402 12.05 3.10 19.09
CA ALA A 402 13.05 3.87 19.82
C ALA A 402 13.44 3.19 21.13
N ALA A 403 14.66 3.41 21.60
CA ALA A 403 15.17 2.99 22.90
C ALA A 403 16.35 3.87 23.31
N GLY A 404 16.35 4.37 24.54
CA GLY A 404 17.47 5.13 25.11
C GLY A 404 17.89 6.36 24.28
N GLY A 405 16.93 7.11 23.74
CA GLY A 405 17.19 8.31 22.91
C GLY A 405 17.60 8.04 21.46
N THR A 406 17.71 6.77 21.06
CA THR A 406 18.02 6.34 19.69
C THR A 406 16.76 5.78 19.01
N ALA A 407 16.53 6.17 17.77
CA ALA A 407 15.42 5.69 16.95
C ALA A 407 15.89 4.91 15.73
N VAL A 408 15.01 4.06 15.23
CA VAL A 408 15.14 3.37 13.94
C VAL A 408 13.89 3.55 13.10
N GLY A 409 14.09 3.52 11.79
CA GLY A 409 13.02 3.70 10.83
C GLY A 409 13.41 3.21 9.44
N VAL A 410 12.55 3.48 8.48
CA VAL A 410 12.85 3.26 7.05
C VAL A 410 12.85 4.62 6.36
N ARG A 411 13.91 4.89 5.61
CA ARG A 411 14.05 6.11 4.80
C ARG A 411 14.09 5.74 3.32
N SER A 412 13.28 6.43 2.53
CA SER A 412 13.32 6.42 1.08
C SER A 412 13.45 7.84 0.55
N ALA A 413 14.21 8.04 -0.52
CA ALA A 413 14.44 9.33 -1.16
C ALA A 413 14.34 9.18 -2.69
N PRO A 414 14.36 10.24 -3.49
CA PRO A 414 14.06 10.18 -4.94
C PRO A 414 14.89 9.16 -5.73
N GLN A 415 16.15 9.00 -5.37
CA GLN A 415 17.08 8.08 -6.01
C GLN A 415 17.57 6.96 -5.08
N ALA A 416 17.00 6.87 -3.87
CA ALA A 416 17.34 5.88 -2.87
C ALA A 416 16.10 5.09 -2.44
N PRO A 417 16.04 3.79 -2.76
CA PRO A 417 14.98 2.91 -2.24
C PRO A 417 14.93 2.89 -0.72
N GLY A 418 13.82 2.35 -0.18
CA GLY A 418 13.64 2.25 1.27
C GLY A 418 14.71 1.36 1.92
N ASP A 419 15.46 1.95 2.86
CA ASP A 419 16.45 1.25 3.67
C ASP A 419 16.30 1.55 5.16
N VAL A 420 16.78 0.65 6.02
CA VAL A 420 16.78 0.84 7.47
C VAL A 420 17.78 1.94 7.84
N VAL A 421 17.33 2.89 8.66
CA VAL A 421 18.14 3.98 9.19
C VAL A 421 18.07 4.01 10.72
N ARG A 422 19.11 4.60 11.32
CA ARG A 422 19.18 4.92 12.74
C ARG A 422 19.47 6.41 12.90
N PHE A 423 18.86 7.04 13.88
CA PHE A 423 19.09 8.45 14.21
C PHE A 423 18.83 8.72 15.70
N ASP A 424 19.39 9.80 16.20
CA ASP A 424 19.17 10.23 17.59
C ASP A 424 17.90 11.09 17.66
N LEU A 425 17.14 10.99 18.76
CA LEU A 425 15.88 11.71 18.96
C LEU A 425 16.12 13.16 19.41
N GLU A 426 17.03 13.84 18.72
CA GLU A 426 17.39 15.24 18.94
C GLU A 426 17.14 16.06 17.65
N ALA A 427 17.01 17.37 17.78
CA ALA A 427 16.83 18.23 16.62
C ALA A 427 18.09 18.31 15.76
N GLY A 428 17.89 18.28 14.44
CA GLY A 428 18.98 18.25 13.47
C GLY A 428 19.60 16.86 13.32
N ALA A 429 18.88 15.81 13.75
CA ALA A 429 19.33 14.43 13.55
C ALA A 429 19.46 14.10 12.05
N ASP A 430 20.61 13.54 11.67
CA ASP A 430 20.86 13.02 10.32
C ASP A 430 20.73 11.48 10.37
N PRO A 431 19.72 10.89 9.69
CA PRO A 431 19.50 9.46 9.70
C PRO A 431 20.64 8.68 9.01
N ALA A 432 21.45 7.96 9.81
CA ALA A 432 22.48 7.09 9.31
C ALA A 432 21.89 5.83 8.65
N GLN A 433 22.23 5.57 7.40
CA GLN A 433 21.78 4.40 6.66
C GLN A 433 22.49 3.13 7.16
N LEU A 434 21.71 2.11 7.49
CA LEU A 434 22.23 0.84 8.02
C LEU A 434 22.15 -0.32 7.00
N THR A 435 21.24 -0.26 6.03
CA THR A 435 21.12 -1.27 4.96
C THR A 435 21.22 -0.63 3.58
N GLN A 436 21.51 -1.44 2.58
CA GLN A 436 21.57 -1.08 1.14
C GLN A 436 21.11 -2.31 0.35
N VAL A 437 19.83 -2.72 0.53
CA VAL A 437 19.37 -4.03 0.05
C VAL A 437 19.24 -4.13 -1.48
N ASN A 438 19.24 -3.01 -2.18
CA ASN A 438 19.15 -2.95 -3.64
C ASN A 438 20.41 -2.36 -4.30
N GLU A 439 21.55 -2.37 -3.60
CA GLU A 439 22.82 -1.84 -4.14
C GLU A 439 23.23 -2.59 -5.42
N ASP A 440 23.13 -3.92 -5.42
CA ASP A 440 23.43 -4.78 -6.56
C ASP A 440 22.48 -4.57 -7.74
N VAL A 441 21.18 -4.36 -7.47
CA VAL A 441 20.18 -4.09 -8.52
C VAL A 441 20.41 -2.75 -9.19
N LEU A 442 20.87 -1.76 -8.43
CA LEU A 442 21.12 -0.40 -8.90
C LEU A 442 22.56 -0.12 -9.30
N GLU A 443 23.48 -1.10 -9.15
CA GLU A 443 24.86 -0.95 -9.58
C GLU A 443 24.96 -0.60 -11.08
N GLY A 444 25.61 0.51 -11.39
CA GLY A 444 25.77 1.03 -12.76
C GLY A 444 24.49 1.59 -13.38
N VAL A 445 23.37 1.68 -12.63
CA VAL A 445 22.12 2.26 -13.15
C VAL A 445 22.14 3.78 -12.97
N VAL A 446 21.85 4.51 -14.05
CA VAL A 446 21.57 5.94 -14.01
C VAL A 446 20.06 6.12 -13.90
N LEU A 447 19.63 6.69 -12.79
CA LEU A 447 18.23 7.00 -12.53
C LEU A 447 17.84 8.37 -13.13
N GLY A 448 16.55 8.54 -13.36
CA GLY A 448 15.98 9.82 -13.76
C GLY A 448 16.05 10.85 -12.64
N ASP A 449 16.29 12.10 -13.01
CA ASP A 449 16.33 13.22 -12.07
C ASP A 449 14.93 13.69 -11.68
N LEU A 450 14.72 13.84 -10.38
CA LEU A 450 13.48 14.39 -9.82
C LEU A 450 13.56 15.90 -9.72
N GLU A 451 12.57 16.60 -10.27
CA GLU A 451 12.35 18.03 -10.10
C GLU A 451 10.99 18.27 -9.45
N GLU A 452 10.96 18.99 -8.33
CA GLU A 452 9.74 19.47 -7.70
C GLU A 452 9.22 20.70 -8.43
N ILE A 453 7.90 20.77 -8.60
CA ILE A 453 7.21 21.92 -9.20
C ILE A 453 6.04 22.36 -8.33
N TRP A 454 5.78 23.67 -8.36
CA TRP A 454 4.56 24.28 -7.85
C TRP A 454 3.93 25.11 -8.94
N TYR A 455 2.64 24.99 -9.12
CA TYR A 455 1.90 25.73 -10.14
C TYR A 455 0.56 26.21 -9.61
N GLU A 456 0.09 27.31 -10.17
CA GLU A 456 -1.21 27.88 -9.85
C GLU A 456 -2.33 27.12 -10.56
N SER A 457 -3.42 26.91 -9.85
CA SER A 457 -4.64 26.33 -10.38
C SER A 457 -5.83 27.26 -10.12
N THR A 458 -7.04 26.79 -10.44
CA THR A 458 -8.26 27.57 -10.25
C THR A 458 -8.46 27.95 -8.78
N GLU A 459 -9.07 29.12 -8.54
CA GLU A 459 -9.34 29.65 -7.19
C GLU A 459 -8.04 29.91 -6.38
N ASP A 460 -6.98 30.34 -7.06
CA ASP A 460 -5.66 30.64 -6.50
C ASP A 460 -4.98 29.47 -5.77
N ALA A 461 -5.43 28.23 -6.02
CA ALA A 461 -4.85 27.06 -5.41
C ALA A 461 -3.42 26.80 -5.91
N GLN A 462 -2.48 26.56 -4.99
CA GLN A 462 -1.12 26.13 -5.30
C GLN A 462 -1.06 24.61 -5.25
N VAL A 463 -0.68 23.96 -6.35
CA VAL A 463 -0.60 22.52 -6.48
C VAL A 463 0.85 22.09 -6.61
N GLN A 464 1.26 21.12 -5.81
CA GLN A 464 2.58 20.51 -5.88
C GLN A 464 2.58 19.31 -6.82
N GLY A 465 3.69 19.18 -7.55
CA GLY A 465 3.96 18.03 -8.38
C GLY A 465 5.44 17.79 -8.55
N TRP A 466 5.77 16.73 -9.25
CA TRP A 466 7.14 16.35 -9.56
C TRP A 466 7.25 15.88 -11.00
N ILE A 467 8.41 16.12 -11.56
CA ILE A 467 8.81 15.66 -12.88
C ILE A 467 10.01 14.73 -12.73
N ILE A 468 9.90 13.48 -13.19
CA ILE A 468 11.08 12.65 -13.37
C ILE A 468 11.51 12.76 -14.83
N LYS A 469 12.73 13.24 -15.04
CA LYS A 469 13.35 13.38 -16.36
C LYS A 469 14.14 12.13 -16.72
N PRO A 470 14.18 11.71 -17.99
CA PRO A 470 15.00 10.58 -18.44
C PRO A 470 16.48 10.72 -18.07
N PRO A 471 17.18 9.60 -17.80
CA PRO A 471 18.65 9.62 -17.70
C PRO A 471 19.29 10.25 -18.94
N GLY A 472 20.21 11.19 -18.74
CA GLY A 472 20.84 11.92 -19.83
C GLY A 472 19.89 12.90 -20.55
N PHE A 473 18.94 13.48 -19.82
CA PHE A 473 17.99 14.45 -20.34
C PHE A 473 18.66 15.60 -21.08
N ASP A 474 18.16 15.91 -22.28
CA ASP A 474 18.60 17.02 -23.12
C ASP A 474 17.40 17.95 -23.40
N PRO A 475 17.37 19.19 -22.89
CA PRO A 475 16.25 20.11 -23.07
C PRO A 475 16.00 20.53 -24.52
N SER A 476 16.93 20.26 -25.45
CA SER A 476 16.75 20.50 -26.89
C SER A 476 15.94 19.39 -27.61
N ARG A 477 15.76 18.24 -26.96
CA ARG A 477 14.97 17.11 -27.47
C ARG A 477 13.50 17.25 -27.04
N ARG A 478 12.63 16.52 -27.73
CA ARG A 478 11.21 16.38 -27.36
C ARG A 478 10.98 14.96 -26.81
N TYR A 479 10.31 14.90 -25.66
CA TYR A 479 10.04 13.66 -24.92
C TYR A 479 8.55 13.41 -24.82
N PRO A 480 8.09 12.14 -24.87
CA PRO A 480 6.73 11.79 -24.50
C PRO A 480 6.50 12.08 -23.01
N LEU A 481 5.28 12.49 -22.67
CA LEU A 481 4.83 12.74 -21.31
C LEU A 481 3.91 11.62 -20.83
N ILE A 482 4.13 11.11 -19.63
CA ILE A 482 3.14 10.33 -18.87
C ILE A 482 2.72 11.15 -17.67
N MET A 483 1.42 11.48 -17.54
CA MET A 483 0.83 11.97 -16.29
C MET A 483 0.27 10.80 -15.51
N GLU A 484 0.84 10.51 -14.34
CA GLU A 484 0.34 9.50 -13.39
C GLU A 484 -0.44 10.17 -12.26
N ILE A 485 -1.63 9.63 -11.96
CA ILE A 485 -2.55 10.16 -10.96
C ILE A 485 -2.68 9.16 -9.83
N HIS A 486 -2.49 9.62 -8.57
CA HIS A 486 -2.58 8.75 -7.40
C HIS A 486 -4.01 8.31 -7.08
N GLY A 487 -4.12 7.21 -6.32
CA GLY A 487 -5.37 6.71 -5.79
C GLY A 487 -5.85 7.46 -4.54
N GLY A 488 -6.97 7.06 -4.02
CA GLY A 488 -7.60 7.65 -2.85
C GLY A 488 -9.05 8.03 -3.12
N PRO A 489 -9.45 9.31 -3.20
CA PRO A 489 -8.71 10.53 -3.53
C PRO A 489 -7.79 11.06 -2.44
N HIS A 490 -8.08 10.77 -1.17
CA HIS A 490 -7.26 11.18 -0.05
C HIS A 490 -6.03 10.27 0.04
N GLY A 491 -4.98 10.66 -0.66
CA GLY A 491 -3.67 10.05 -0.74
C GLY A 491 -2.65 11.13 -1.10
N MET A 492 -1.38 10.77 -1.19
CA MET A 492 -0.30 11.71 -1.51
C MET A 492 0.78 11.00 -2.32
N TYR A 493 1.12 11.54 -3.49
CA TYR A 493 2.41 11.26 -4.09
C TYR A 493 3.51 11.96 -3.30
N ASN A 494 4.69 11.38 -3.30
CA ASN A 494 5.78 11.82 -2.45
C ASN A 494 7.13 11.67 -3.15
N VAL A 495 8.18 12.14 -2.47
CA VAL A 495 9.56 12.13 -2.97
C VAL A 495 10.27 10.78 -2.82
N GLY A 496 9.64 9.76 -2.27
CA GLY A 496 10.24 8.43 -2.14
C GLY A 496 10.49 7.78 -3.49
N PHE A 497 11.43 6.84 -3.53
CA PHE A 497 11.76 6.08 -4.73
C PHE A 497 10.53 5.35 -5.30
N ASN A 498 10.25 5.58 -6.59
CA ASN A 498 9.18 4.88 -7.29
C ASN A 498 9.74 4.11 -8.49
N TRP A 499 9.77 2.78 -8.38
CA TRP A 499 10.29 1.91 -9.42
C TRP A 499 9.63 2.13 -10.78
N MET A 500 8.29 2.18 -10.82
CA MET A 500 7.53 2.31 -12.07
C MET A 500 7.85 3.62 -12.77
N PHE A 501 7.94 4.72 -12.03
CA PHE A 501 8.25 6.03 -12.61
C PHE A 501 9.69 6.10 -13.09
N GLN A 502 10.63 5.54 -12.34
CA GLN A 502 12.02 5.45 -12.77
C GLN A 502 12.17 4.53 -14.00
N ASN A 503 11.40 3.43 -14.09
CA ASN A 503 11.39 2.57 -15.27
C ASN A 503 10.79 3.27 -16.50
N PHE A 504 9.75 4.09 -16.35
CA PHE A 504 9.26 4.92 -17.45
C PHE A 504 10.31 5.96 -17.89
N ALA A 505 10.96 6.65 -16.96
CA ALA A 505 12.03 7.58 -17.26
C ALA A 505 13.21 6.89 -17.97
N ALA A 506 13.59 5.69 -17.53
CA ALA A 506 14.61 4.86 -18.18
C ALA A 506 14.26 4.48 -19.63
N ASN A 507 12.99 4.61 -20.03
CA ASN A 507 12.49 4.38 -21.38
C ASN A 507 12.13 5.69 -22.11
N ASP A 508 12.84 6.76 -21.79
CA ASP A 508 12.76 8.10 -22.42
C ASP A 508 11.42 8.83 -22.24
N PHE A 509 10.57 8.46 -21.25
CA PHE A 509 9.40 9.24 -20.89
C PHE A 509 9.76 10.29 -19.82
N VAL A 510 9.22 11.49 -19.96
CA VAL A 510 9.06 12.41 -18.85
C VAL A 510 7.83 11.98 -18.06
N VAL A 511 7.97 11.82 -16.74
CA VAL A 511 6.87 11.40 -15.87
C VAL A 511 6.47 12.58 -14.99
N LEU A 512 5.23 13.03 -15.13
CA LEU A 512 4.59 14.03 -14.27
C LEU A 512 3.67 13.31 -13.28
N TYR A 513 3.77 13.66 -12.00
CA TYR A 513 2.82 13.27 -10.99
C TYR A 513 2.59 14.42 -10.02
N THR A 514 1.35 14.62 -9.60
CA THR A 514 0.92 15.80 -8.84
C THR A 514 0.02 15.42 -7.68
N ASN A 515 -0.12 16.32 -6.72
CA ASN A 515 -1.07 16.20 -5.62
C ASN A 515 -2.20 17.22 -5.81
N PRO A 516 -3.26 16.89 -6.59
CA PRO A 516 -4.39 17.78 -6.78
C PRO A 516 -5.16 17.98 -5.46
N ARG A 517 -6.03 18.98 -5.41
CA ARG A 517 -6.97 19.17 -4.29
C ARG A 517 -7.68 17.87 -3.96
N GLY A 518 -7.78 17.54 -2.67
CA GLY A 518 -8.18 16.22 -2.18
C GLY A 518 -7.04 15.38 -1.61
N SER A 519 -5.78 15.72 -1.96
CA SER A 519 -4.60 15.01 -1.46
C SER A 519 -4.36 15.27 0.03
N THR A 520 -3.74 14.27 0.70
CA THR A 520 -3.25 14.41 2.09
C THR A 520 -1.92 15.16 2.12
N GLY A 521 -1.48 15.60 3.32
CA GLY A 521 -0.20 16.31 3.51
C GLY A 521 -0.27 17.82 3.26
N TYR A 522 -1.45 18.39 3.00
CA TYR A 522 -1.66 19.83 2.73
C TYR A 522 -2.70 20.45 3.68
N GLY A 523 -3.13 19.71 4.69
CA GLY A 523 -4.11 20.15 5.67
C GLY A 523 -5.56 19.78 5.32
N THR A 524 -6.44 19.99 6.29
CA THR A 524 -7.85 19.62 6.23
C THR A 524 -8.60 20.30 5.10
N ASP A 525 -8.38 21.61 4.91
CA ASP A 525 -9.10 22.40 3.89
C ASP A 525 -8.75 21.96 2.47
N PHE A 526 -7.48 21.69 2.18
CA PHE A 526 -7.03 21.19 0.88
C PHE A 526 -7.59 19.78 0.59
N GLY A 527 -7.55 18.90 1.60
CA GLY A 527 -8.13 17.56 1.50
C GLY A 527 -9.64 17.60 1.25
N ASN A 528 -10.37 18.51 1.90
CA ASN A 528 -11.82 18.64 1.75
C ASN A 528 -12.26 19.51 0.56
N ALA A 529 -11.36 20.10 -0.19
CA ALA A 529 -11.73 20.91 -1.36
C ALA A 529 -12.56 20.12 -2.40
N ILE A 530 -12.50 18.81 -2.38
CA ILE A 530 -13.27 17.88 -3.23
C ILE A 530 -14.45 17.21 -2.53
N ASP A 531 -14.72 17.53 -1.26
CA ASP A 531 -15.81 16.93 -0.49
C ASP A 531 -17.15 17.12 -1.21
N ASP A 532 -17.95 16.04 -1.28
CA ASP A 532 -19.27 16.02 -1.91
C ASP A 532 -19.29 16.29 -3.44
N ARG A 533 -18.14 16.32 -4.14
CA ARG A 533 -18.01 16.69 -5.55
C ARG A 533 -16.86 16.01 -6.32
N TYR A 534 -16.48 14.80 -5.95
CA TYR A 534 -15.37 14.08 -6.60
C TYR A 534 -15.85 12.93 -7.49
N PRO A 535 -15.26 12.75 -8.71
CA PRO A 535 -14.40 13.69 -9.44
C PRO A 535 -15.17 14.94 -9.88
N GLY A 536 -14.46 16.06 -10.12
CA GLY A 536 -15.09 17.32 -10.45
C GLY A 536 -14.21 18.29 -11.23
N GLU A 537 -14.64 19.56 -11.26
CA GLU A 537 -13.95 20.59 -12.01
C GLU A 537 -12.62 21.01 -11.38
N ARG A 538 -12.51 20.96 -10.04
CA ARG A 538 -11.32 21.43 -9.32
C ARG A 538 -10.13 20.50 -9.52
N ASP A 539 -10.33 19.22 -9.26
CA ASP A 539 -9.32 18.19 -9.43
C ASP A 539 -8.94 18.00 -10.90
N LEU A 540 -9.90 18.14 -11.84
CA LEU A 540 -9.62 18.19 -13.28
C LEU A 540 -8.70 19.36 -13.63
N ALA A 541 -9.03 20.57 -13.18
CA ALA A 541 -8.24 21.77 -13.46
C ALA A 541 -6.83 21.64 -12.87
N ASP A 542 -6.69 21.11 -11.65
CA ASP A 542 -5.38 20.91 -11.01
C ASP A 542 -4.49 19.99 -11.85
N LEU A 543 -5.05 18.91 -12.39
CA LEU A 543 -4.31 17.97 -13.23
C LEU A 543 -3.91 18.59 -14.58
N LEU A 544 -4.83 19.26 -15.26
CA LEU A 544 -4.57 19.84 -16.58
C LEU A 544 -3.59 21.02 -16.51
N ASN A 545 -3.68 21.86 -15.48
CA ASN A 545 -2.73 22.96 -15.27
C ASN A 545 -1.31 22.43 -15.00
N GLY A 546 -1.17 21.28 -14.32
CA GLY A 546 0.13 20.60 -14.16
C GLY A 546 0.71 20.12 -15.49
N VAL A 547 -0.12 19.62 -16.39
CA VAL A 547 0.31 19.28 -17.77
C VAL A 547 0.73 20.53 -18.53
N ASP A 548 -0.05 21.62 -18.44
CA ASP A 548 0.26 22.87 -19.12
C ASP A 548 1.57 23.48 -18.63
N GLU A 549 1.85 23.44 -17.33
CA GLU A 549 3.13 23.85 -16.74
C GLU A 549 4.32 23.12 -17.38
N VAL A 550 4.23 21.78 -17.48
CA VAL A 550 5.33 20.97 -18.04
C VAL A 550 5.46 21.16 -19.56
N VAL A 551 4.36 21.26 -20.29
CA VAL A 551 4.33 21.55 -21.73
C VAL A 551 4.95 22.92 -22.02
N GLY A 552 4.65 23.92 -21.18
CA GLY A 552 5.19 25.28 -21.29
C GLY A 552 6.73 25.34 -21.23
N ARG A 553 7.38 24.34 -20.64
CA ARG A 553 8.86 24.24 -20.57
C ARG A 553 9.52 23.91 -21.90
N GLY A 554 8.74 23.48 -22.89
CA GLY A 554 9.19 23.40 -24.27
C GLY A 554 9.88 22.10 -24.69
N TYR A 555 10.06 21.12 -23.81
CA TYR A 555 10.71 19.82 -24.14
C TYR A 555 9.72 18.66 -24.24
N ILE A 556 8.41 18.88 -24.16
CA ILE A 556 7.41 17.83 -24.35
C ILE A 556 6.97 17.74 -25.82
N ASP A 557 6.84 16.50 -26.28
CA ASP A 557 6.15 16.18 -27.52
C ASP A 557 4.65 16.09 -27.26
N THR A 558 3.93 17.11 -27.64
CA THR A 558 2.46 17.22 -27.39
C THR A 558 1.63 16.20 -28.16
N ASP A 559 2.19 15.54 -29.17
CA ASP A 559 1.53 14.44 -29.89
C ASP A 559 1.72 13.06 -29.16
N ARG A 560 2.51 13.03 -28.09
CA ARG A 560 2.82 11.85 -27.29
C ARG A 560 2.62 12.11 -25.80
N MET A 561 1.46 12.63 -25.43
CA MET A 561 1.06 12.79 -24.03
C MET A 561 0.10 11.68 -23.62
N TYR A 562 0.34 11.08 -22.48
CA TYR A 562 -0.42 9.96 -21.94
C TYR A 562 -0.86 10.23 -20.51
N VAL A 563 -2.02 9.65 -20.13
CA VAL A 563 -2.56 9.78 -18.78
C VAL A 563 -2.91 8.42 -18.21
N GLY A 564 -2.64 8.22 -16.93
CA GLY A 564 -2.97 6.98 -16.24
C GLY A 564 -3.11 7.16 -14.74
N GLY A 565 -3.62 6.13 -14.09
CA GLY A 565 -3.76 6.06 -12.64
C GLY A 565 -4.56 4.83 -12.23
N CYS A 566 -4.49 4.48 -10.93
CA CYS A 566 -5.20 3.34 -10.37
C CYS A 566 -6.16 3.80 -9.27
N SER A 567 -7.29 3.09 -9.09
CA SER A 567 -8.25 3.39 -8.03
C SER A 567 -8.86 4.79 -8.19
N GLY A 568 -8.69 5.68 -7.21
CA GLY A 568 -9.02 7.10 -7.37
C GLY A 568 -8.32 7.75 -8.58
N GLY A 569 -7.05 7.37 -8.86
CA GLY A 569 -6.34 7.79 -10.07
C GLY A 569 -6.96 7.20 -11.36
N GLY A 570 -7.54 6.00 -11.28
CA GLY A 570 -8.34 5.42 -12.37
C GLY A 570 -9.64 6.18 -12.60
N ALA A 571 -10.31 6.61 -11.53
CA ALA A 571 -11.48 7.48 -11.61
C ALA A 571 -11.13 8.83 -12.27
N LEU A 572 -10.03 9.47 -11.83
CA LEU A 572 -9.59 10.74 -12.39
C LEU A 572 -9.06 10.62 -13.83
N SER A 573 -8.30 9.57 -14.17
CA SER A 573 -7.83 9.40 -15.56
C SER A 573 -8.98 9.15 -16.53
N SER A 574 -10.01 8.40 -16.13
CA SER A 574 -11.24 8.26 -16.91
C SER A 574 -12.07 9.55 -17.00
N TRP A 575 -12.04 10.35 -15.92
CA TRP A 575 -12.69 11.65 -15.90
C TRP A 575 -11.99 12.64 -16.84
N VAL A 576 -10.65 12.72 -16.77
CA VAL A 576 -9.83 13.57 -17.65
C VAL A 576 -10.15 13.31 -19.12
N ILE A 577 -10.11 12.07 -19.59
CA ILE A 577 -10.35 11.76 -21.02
C ILE A 577 -11.81 11.93 -21.46
N GLY A 578 -12.76 12.04 -20.51
CA GLY A 578 -14.15 12.42 -20.78
C GLY A 578 -14.37 13.92 -20.92
N HIS A 579 -13.36 14.77 -20.58
CA HIS A 579 -13.46 16.22 -20.55
C HIS A 579 -12.36 16.94 -21.34
N ASP A 580 -11.28 16.23 -21.71
CA ASP A 580 -10.12 16.79 -22.44
C ASP A 580 -9.58 15.74 -23.45
N ASP A 581 -9.29 16.17 -24.67
CA ASP A 581 -8.87 15.30 -25.78
C ASP A 581 -7.38 15.42 -26.15
N ARG A 582 -6.57 16.12 -25.32
CA ARG A 582 -5.14 16.36 -25.58
C ARG A 582 -4.26 15.11 -25.52
N PHE A 583 -4.72 14.03 -24.88
CA PHE A 583 -3.91 12.83 -24.65
C PHE A 583 -3.98 11.86 -25.84
N ALA A 584 -2.82 11.38 -26.29
CA ALA A 584 -2.71 10.40 -27.37
C ALA A 584 -3.14 8.98 -26.92
N GLY A 585 -3.18 8.71 -25.62
CA GLY A 585 -3.64 7.44 -25.06
C GLY A 585 -3.79 7.51 -23.54
N ALA A 586 -4.63 6.63 -23.02
CA ALA A 586 -4.84 6.50 -21.57
C ALA A 586 -4.63 5.06 -21.10
N ALA A 587 -4.16 4.91 -19.84
CA ALA A 587 -4.10 3.64 -19.13
C ALA A 587 -4.86 3.74 -17.79
N VAL A 588 -6.13 3.42 -17.84
CA VAL A 588 -7.07 3.53 -16.71
C VAL A 588 -7.03 2.21 -15.94
N ARG A 589 -6.50 2.24 -14.71
CA ARG A 589 -6.29 1.04 -13.90
C ARG A 589 -7.28 0.98 -12.75
N CYS A 590 -7.88 -0.20 -12.51
CA CYS A 590 -8.77 -0.48 -11.38
C CYS A 590 -9.67 0.71 -11.00
N PRO A 591 -10.47 1.28 -11.96
CA PRO A 591 -11.16 2.55 -11.79
C PRO A 591 -12.46 2.45 -11.01
N VAL A 592 -12.93 3.58 -10.47
CA VAL A 592 -14.34 3.83 -10.17
C VAL A 592 -14.95 4.61 -11.33
N ILE A 593 -15.87 4.01 -12.06
CA ILE A 593 -16.47 4.59 -13.28
C ILE A 593 -17.90 5.05 -13.05
N ASN A 594 -18.63 4.29 -12.24
CA ASN A 594 -20.03 4.52 -11.94
C ASN A 594 -20.26 4.44 -10.44
N TRP A 595 -20.43 5.57 -9.82
CA TRP A 595 -20.59 5.66 -8.37
C TRP A 595 -21.81 4.91 -7.84
N MET A 596 -22.92 4.82 -8.64
CA MET A 596 -24.13 4.11 -8.23
C MET A 596 -23.87 2.60 -8.10
N SER A 597 -23.28 1.97 -9.12
CA SER A 597 -22.96 0.55 -9.08
C SER A 597 -21.79 0.26 -8.11
N PHE A 598 -20.80 1.14 -8.04
CA PHE A 598 -19.67 1.03 -7.12
C PHE A 598 -20.14 0.94 -5.66
N ALA A 599 -20.99 1.85 -5.18
CA ALA A 599 -21.46 1.87 -3.80
C ALA A 599 -22.12 0.55 -3.38
N GLY A 600 -22.83 -0.13 -4.31
CA GLY A 600 -23.49 -1.41 -4.03
C GLY A 600 -22.63 -2.65 -4.25
N THR A 601 -21.49 -2.55 -4.92
CA THR A 601 -20.67 -3.70 -5.32
C THR A 601 -19.26 -3.73 -4.74
N ALA A 602 -18.74 -2.63 -4.19
CA ALA A 602 -17.44 -2.57 -3.53
C ALA A 602 -17.46 -3.21 -2.14
N ASP A 603 -16.30 -3.65 -1.65
CA ASP A 603 -16.12 -4.12 -0.28
C ASP A 603 -16.23 -3.00 0.78
N VAL A 604 -16.22 -1.74 0.33
CA VAL A 604 -16.28 -0.51 1.13
C VAL A 604 -17.62 0.22 0.96
N ALA A 605 -18.73 -0.50 1.05
CA ALA A 605 -20.07 0.01 0.78
C ALA A 605 -20.37 1.34 1.49
N MET A 606 -20.09 1.45 2.81
CA MET A 606 -20.36 2.68 3.57
C MET A 606 -19.53 3.86 3.08
N TRP A 607 -18.26 3.64 2.68
CA TRP A 607 -17.44 4.69 2.07
C TRP A 607 -18.06 5.16 0.75
N GLY A 608 -18.53 4.24 -0.08
CA GLY A 608 -19.24 4.54 -1.31
C GLY A 608 -20.52 5.35 -1.05
N TYR A 609 -21.41 4.87 -0.19
CA TYR A 609 -22.68 5.55 0.12
C TYR A 609 -22.52 6.91 0.81
N ARG A 610 -21.40 7.16 1.48
CA ARG A 610 -21.09 8.43 2.15
C ARG A 610 -20.23 9.38 1.30
N ARG A 611 -19.86 8.98 0.07
CA ARG A 611 -19.09 9.83 -0.82
C ARG A 611 -19.81 11.13 -1.14
N PHE A 612 -21.13 11.03 -1.34
CA PHE A 612 -22.02 12.16 -1.46
C PHE A 612 -22.93 12.20 -0.24
N ARG A 613 -23.40 13.39 0.14
CA ARG A 613 -24.21 13.57 1.36
C ARG A 613 -25.63 13.04 1.23
N GLU A 614 -26.09 12.84 -0.01
CA GLU A 614 -27.38 12.29 -0.38
C GLU A 614 -27.20 10.88 -0.96
N LEU A 615 -28.09 9.97 -0.62
CA LEU A 615 -28.05 8.59 -1.10
C LEU A 615 -28.43 8.51 -2.61
N PRO A 616 -28.02 7.46 -3.34
CA PRO A 616 -28.27 7.36 -4.79
C PRO A 616 -29.73 7.48 -5.18
N TRP A 617 -30.64 6.94 -4.37
CA TRP A 617 -32.09 6.99 -4.61
C TRP A 617 -32.74 8.31 -4.16
N GLU A 618 -32.06 9.15 -3.41
CA GLU A 618 -32.51 10.49 -3.02
C GLU A 618 -32.14 11.53 -4.09
N ASN A 619 -30.93 11.43 -4.66
CA ASN A 619 -30.46 12.34 -5.71
C ASN A 619 -29.60 11.61 -6.75
N PRO A 620 -30.22 10.80 -7.65
CA PRO A 620 -29.50 10.04 -8.65
C PRO A 620 -28.69 10.92 -9.63
N ASP A 621 -29.18 12.11 -9.95
CA ASP A 621 -28.52 13.03 -10.90
C ASP A 621 -27.16 13.49 -10.37
N LYS A 622 -27.01 13.69 -9.07
CA LYS A 622 -25.72 14.02 -8.44
C LYS A 622 -24.72 12.88 -8.59
N TRP A 623 -25.14 11.66 -8.33
CA TRP A 623 -24.30 10.47 -8.45
C TRP A 623 -23.83 10.22 -9.88
N LEU A 624 -24.72 10.37 -10.83
CA LEU A 624 -24.42 10.23 -12.26
C LEU A 624 -23.51 11.33 -12.76
N ARG A 625 -23.70 12.58 -12.31
CA ARG A 625 -22.88 13.74 -12.70
C ARG A 625 -21.40 13.51 -12.39
N HIS A 626 -21.07 12.82 -11.30
CA HIS A 626 -19.71 12.51 -10.89
C HIS A 626 -19.21 11.13 -11.37
N SER A 627 -19.97 10.45 -12.24
CA SER A 627 -19.63 9.15 -12.81
C SER A 627 -19.04 9.30 -14.20
N SER A 628 -17.78 8.91 -14.41
CA SER A 628 -17.09 9.00 -15.71
C SER A 628 -17.82 8.27 -16.83
N LEU A 629 -18.60 7.24 -16.49
CA LEU A 629 -19.43 6.51 -17.44
C LEU A 629 -20.37 7.43 -18.25
N MET A 630 -20.89 8.49 -17.62
CA MET A 630 -21.83 9.42 -18.26
C MET A 630 -21.18 10.30 -19.32
N TYR A 631 -19.87 10.36 -19.33
CA TYR A 631 -19.06 11.15 -20.28
C TYR A 631 -18.35 10.27 -21.33
N ALA A 632 -18.64 8.97 -21.35
CA ALA A 632 -18.03 8.05 -22.32
C ALA A 632 -18.27 8.47 -23.78
N GLY A 633 -19.41 9.16 -24.06
CA GLY A 633 -19.73 9.70 -25.38
C GLY A 633 -18.81 10.83 -25.85
N ASN A 634 -18.07 11.45 -24.94
CA ASN A 634 -17.10 12.53 -25.26
C ASN A 634 -15.68 11.99 -25.50
N VAL A 635 -15.41 10.74 -25.12
CA VAL A 635 -14.04 10.18 -25.16
C VAL A 635 -13.64 9.92 -26.60
N THR A 636 -12.51 10.49 -27.00
CA THR A 636 -11.82 10.20 -28.27
C THR A 636 -10.47 9.49 -28.03
N THR A 637 -9.92 9.58 -26.83
CA THR A 637 -8.63 9.05 -26.44
C THR A 637 -8.60 7.52 -26.44
N PRO A 638 -7.71 6.87 -27.19
CA PRO A 638 -7.49 5.42 -27.13
C PRO A 638 -7.20 4.96 -25.70
N THR A 639 -7.98 4.03 -25.16
CA THR A 639 -7.99 3.70 -23.75
C THR A 639 -7.66 2.24 -23.49
N LEU A 640 -6.62 1.99 -22.67
CA LEU A 640 -6.29 0.70 -22.07
C LEU A 640 -6.90 0.63 -20.69
N LEU A 641 -7.63 -0.43 -20.41
CA LEU A 641 -8.21 -0.72 -19.10
C LEU A 641 -7.50 -1.93 -18.48
N LEU A 642 -7.11 -1.82 -17.19
CA LEU A 642 -6.37 -2.88 -16.48
C LEU A 642 -6.97 -3.08 -15.09
N THR A 643 -7.40 -4.30 -14.76
CA THR A 643 -7.99 -4.60 -13.43
C THR A 643 -7.76 -6.06 -13.04
N GLY A 644 -7.61 -6.33 -11.75
CA GLY A 644 -7.57 -7.67 -11.19
C GLY A 644 -8.95 -8.34 -11.23
N GLU A 645 -9.02 -9.63 -11.58
CA GLU A 645 -10.30 -10.36 -11.60
C GLU A 645 -10.90 -10.55 -10.20
N LEU A 646 -10.07 -10.50 -9.16
CA LEU A 646 -10.46 -10.64 -7.77
C LEU A 646 -10.61 -9.28 -7.06
N ASP A 647 -10.53 -8.17 -7.78
CA ASP A 647 -10.67 -6.83 -7.21
C ASP A 647 -12.10 -6.65 -6.66
N LEU A 648 -12.19 -6.55 -5.34
CA LEU A 648 -13.44 -6.27 -4.62
C LEU A 648 -13.54 -4.82 -4.15
N ARG A 649 -12.44 -4.07 -4.20
CA ARG A 649 -12.38 -2.65 -3.87
C ARG A 649 -12.98 -1.78 -4.98
N THR A 650 -12.49 -1.97 -6.20
CA THR A 650 -13.06 -1.40 -7.42
C THR A 650 -13.40 -2.56 -8.37
N PRO A 651 -14.56 -3.19 -8.16
CA PRO A 651 -14.87 -4.47 -8.78
C PRO A 651 -14.72 -4.44 -10.30
N MET A 652 -14.30 -5.58 -10.88
CA MET A 652 -14.10 -5.77 -12.34
C MET A 652 -15.27 -5.22 -13.16
N SER A 653 -16.49 -5.27 -12.63
CA SER A 653 -17.68 -4.70 -13.30
C SER A 653 -17.56 -3.21 -13.62
N GLN A 654 -16.85 -2.43 -12.79
CA GLN A 654 -16.58 -1.02 -13.06
C GLN A 654 -15.78 -0.86 -14.37
N THR A 655 -14.75 -1.66 -14.54
CA THR A 655 -13.92 -1.69 -15.75
C THR A 655 -14.70 -2.18 -16.97
N GLU A 656 -15.54 -3.21 -16.80
CA GLU A 656 -16.38 -3.77 -17.86
C GLU A 656 -17.46 -2.79 -18.33
N GLU A 657 -18.12 -2.06 -17.42
CA GLU A 657 -19.07 -1.00 -17.77
C GLU A 657 -18.42 0.04 -18.70
N TYR A 658 -17.22 0.51 -18.35
CA TYR A 658 -16.53 1.51 -19.18
C TYR A 658 -16.04 0.94 -20.49
N TYR A 659 -15.50 -0.28 -20.50
CA TYR A 659 -15.07 -0.97 -21.71
C TYR A 659 -16.22 -1.07 -22.73
N GLN A 660 -17.39 -1.54 -22.30
CA GLN A 660 -18.54 -1.67 -23.17
C GLN A 660 -19.01 -0.31 -23.69
N ALA A 661 -19.06 0.71 -22.84
CA ALA A 661 -19.45 2.06 -23.23
C ALA A 661 -18.49 2.63 -24.31
N LEU A 662 -17.17 2.55 -24.08
CA LEU A 662 -16.18 3.02 -25.05
C LEU A 662 -16.21 2.25 -26.37
N LYS A 663 -16.47 0.93 -26.33
CA LYS A 663 -16.65 0.12 -27.55
C LYS A 663 -17.89 0.54 -28.31
N MET A 664 -19.00 0.85 -27.65
CA MET A 664 -20.25 1.29 -28.26
C MET A 664 -20.11 2.61 -29.01
N VAL A 665 -19.30 3.54 -28.48
CA VAL A 665 -19.03 4.84 -29.11
C VAL A 665 -17.85 4.79 -30.10
N GLY A 666 -17.23 3.61 -30.31
CA GLY A 666 -16.20 3.40 -31.32
C GLY A 666 -14.77 3.77 -30.90
N VAL A 667 -14.53 4.08 -29.63
CA VAL A 667 -13.18 4.39 -29.12
C VAL A 667 -12.28 3.15 -29.19
N PRO A 668 -11.05 3.27 -29.73
CA PRO A 668 -10.08 2.18 -29.66
C PRO A 668 -9.80 1.82 -28.20
N THR A 669 -10.24 0.63 -27.76
CA THR A 669 -10.16 0.23 -26.34
C THR A 669 -9.78 -1.23 -26.24
N ALA A 670 -8.93 -1.54 -25.26
CA ALA A 670 -8.60 -2.89 -24.81
C ALA A 670 -8.79 -3.01 -23.30
N ILE A 671 -9.14 -4.21 -22.85
CA ILE A 671 -9.19 -4.56 -21.41
C ILE A 671 -8.17 -5.67 -21.14
N ILE A 672 -7.36 -5.50 -20.09
CA ILE A 672 -6.46 -6.52 -19.57
C ILE A 672 -7.00 -6.95 -18.21
N ARG A 673 -7.34 -8.22 -18.11
CA ARG A 673 -7.84 -8.87 -16.92
C ARG A 673 -6.68 -9.64 -16.28
N PHE A 674 -6.28 -9.25 -15.09
CA PHE A 674 -5.20 -9.93 -14.38
C PHE A 674 -5.76 -11.08 -13.54
N ASN A 675 -5.50 -12.30 -13.96
CA ASN A 675 -5.90 -13.50 -13.21
C ASN A 675 -5.24 -13.50 -11.82
N ASN A 676 -6.00 -13.86 -10.79
CA ASN A 676 -5.55 -13.95 -9.40
C ASN A 676 -4.95 -12.64 -8.83
N GLU A 677 -5.31 -11.49 -9.38
CA GLU A 677 -5.00 -10.19 -8.83
C GLU A 677 -6.21 -9.57 -8.17
N TYR A 678 -5.93 -8.92 -7.05
CA TYR A 678 -6.85 -8.06 -6.32
C TYR A 678 -6.67 -6.60 -6.75
N HIS A 679 -7.00 -5.66 -5.88
CA HIS A 679 -6.86 -4.23 -6.15
C HIS A 679 -5.39 -3.84 -6.38
N GLY A 680 -5.11 -3.10 -7.46
CA GLY A 680 -3.79 -2.53 -7.76
C GLY A 680 -2.95 -3.27 -8.82
N THR A 681 -3.38 -4.40 -9.38
CA THR A 681 -2.75 -5.15 -10.50
C THR A 681 -1.25 -5.51 -10.36
N GLY A 682 -0.66 -5.44 -9.16
CA GLY A 682 0.77 -5.61 -8.98
C GLY A 682 1.16 -6.31 -7.68
N SER A 683 0.26 -7.10 -7.08
CA SER A 683 0.56 -7.88 -5.88
C SER A 683 1.59 -8.97 -6.18
N ARG A 684 1.56 -9.51 -7.41
CA ARG A 684 2.55 -10.46 -7.91
C ARG A 684 3.66 -9.74 -8.69
N PRO A 685 4.94 -10.08 -8.50
CA PRO A 685 6.06 -9.47 -9.19
C PRO A 685 5.91 -9.47 -10.72
N SER A 686 5.49 -10.60 -11.32
CA SER A 686 5.30 -10.68 -12.77
C SER A 686 4.17 -9.76 -13.26
N ASN A 687 3.11 -9.58 -12.49
CA ASN A 687 1.99 -8.71 -12.86
C ASN A 687 2.34 -7.23 -12.69
N PHE A 688 3.17 -6.88 -11.71
CA PHE A 688 3.74 -5.54 -11.61
C PHE A 688 4.55 -5.18 -12.88
N MET A 689 5.41 -6.10 -13.34
CA MET A 689 6.16 -5.91 -14.59
C MET A 689 5.24 -5.86 -15.81
N ARG A 690 4.25 -6.78 -15.91
CA ARG A 690 3.27 -6.82 -17.02
C ARG A 690 2.49 -5.52 -17.12
N THR A 691 2.07 -4.95 -16.01
CA THR A 691 1.33 -3.68 -15.99
C THR A 691 2.10 -2.60 -16.72
N GLN A 692 3.39 -2.39 -16.38
CA GLN A 692 4.24 -1.39 -17.01
C GLN A 692 4.48 -1.68 -18.51
N LEU A 693 4.76 -2.95 -18.84
CA LEU A 693 5.03 -3.36 -20.23
C LEU A 693 3.78 -3.20 -21.12
N TYR A 694 2.59 -3.53 -20.62
CA TYR A 694 1.34 -3.33 -21.37
C TYR A 694 1.00 -1.85 -21.54
N MET A 695 1.23 -1.02 -20.53
CA MET A 695 1.06 0.43 -20.63
C MET A 695 1.98 1.01 -21.72
N ARG A 696 3.28 0.71 -21.67
CA ARG A 696 4.24 1.15 -22.70
C ARG A 696 3.85 0.67 -24.09
N LYS A 697 3.51 -0.62 -24.24
CA LYS A 697 3.07 -1.17 -25.52
C LYS A 697 1.82 -0.49 -26.06
N TRP A 698 0.92 -0.07 -25.17
CA TRP A 698 -0.27 0.69 -25.56
C TRP A 698 0.11 2.09 -26.02
N TYR A 699 0.94 2.79 -25.29
CA TYR A 699 1.41 4.13 -25.63
C TYR A 699 2.17 4.15 -26.97
N ASP A 700 3.08 3.20 -27.18
CA ASP A 700 3.83 3.07 -28.45
C ASP A 700 2.90 2.84 -29.65
N ARG A 701 1.77 2.18 -29.47
CA ARG A 701 0.78 1.93 -30.53
C ARG A 701 0.13 3.19 -31.05
N TRP A 702 0.02 4.21 -30.22
CA TRP A 702 -0.75 5.43 -30.54
C TRP A 702 0.13 6.66 -30.79
N VAL A 703 1.42 6.45 -31.06
CA VAL A 703 2.33 7.52 -31.45
C VAL A 703 1.89 8.13 -32.77
N GLY A 704 1.60 9.45 -32.77
CA GLY A 704 1.23 10.19 -33.98
C GLY A 704 -0.12 9.81 -34.61
N GLN A 705 -0.95 9.05 -33.92
CA GLN A 705 -2.27 8.62 -34.39
C GLN A 705 -3.38 9.26 -33.53
N ARG A 706 -3.47 10.59 -33.49
CA ARG A 706 -4.70 11.18 -32.96
C ARG A 706 -5.88 10.74 -33.82
N PRO A 707 -6.97 10.18 -33.25
CA PRO A 707 -8.19 9.94 -34.00
C PRO A 707 -8.62 11.27 -34.63
N VAL A 708 -8.85 11.29 -35.92
CA VAL A 708 -9.42 12.45 -36.62
C VAL A 708 -10.82 12.64 -36.03
N SER A 709 -11.06 13.78 -35.36
CA SER A 709 -12.37 14.19 -34.83
C SER A 709 -13.45 14.26 -35.90
#